data_3f0cd2b28b88d23f723f87329e3e062b
#
_entry.id   3f0cd2b28b88d23f723f87329e3e062b
#
_cell.length_a   1.000
_cell.length_b   1.000
_cell.length_c   1.000
_cell.angle_alpha   90.00
_cell.angle_beta   90.00
_cell.angle_gamma   90.00
#
_symmetry.space_group_name_H-M   'P 1'
#
loop_
_entity.id
_entity.type
_entity.pdbx_description
1 polymer ?
#
loop_
_entity_poly.entity_id
_entity_poly.type
_entity_poly.pdbx_seq_one_letter_code
_entity_poly.pdbx_strand_id
1 'polypeptide(L)'
;MSKFEHKKVMPRYSAIAIIMTLIATAIVGKALYIMTAKHDYWMQVAERQKRDSVTVKPNRGNILSCAGQLMASSLPEFKVFMDFKALTEAGNDSLWDAKQDSICQGLHKIFPEKTAEEFKRHLIEGRGKKSRHWAVYGSRIDYNTFTEVKALPIFRLTPYKSGFHWEEYNARTRTYGSLAGRTIGAMFGAKDTARFGLELSYDSILRGTNGIVHRRKVRNKFLDITDTPPIDGADIVTTIDVSMQDLAERSLIEELKEINANVGVAIVMDVPTGDIKAIVNMEKCFDGEYREIHNHAVSDLLEPGSVFKPASLLVALDDGVVDTTCHVETGCGVWQMYGRDMKDHNWRKGGYGMLTFAKTLWYSSNIGVSRIIDDHYHNCPEKFVQGIYRTGLHDDLKIPLVGATPARIRMPHRNSHGQYDNWAKTSLPWMSIGYETQIPPISTLTFYNTIANNGKMMRPRFVSKVVKNGETIMEFPPEVMRPQIAKPQSIKKMQTILEQVVSLGLGKKAGSPNFKVAGKTGTAQISKGAGGYKNGITNYLVSFAGYFPADNPRYSCIVCIQKSGLPASGGSMSGKVFHDIAEGIMAQSLKLDVKDAKDSASIFVPDVKNGNVLAADYVLTHLGIKTNTNWSGSYANGNPIWGKAERIGNRSIKLIKEKQYGKGNVPDITGMGARDAIFCMESRGIRTRIHGRGKVIKQSLIPGTPVKKGSICIIELN
;
A
#
# COMPACT_ATOMS: atom_id res chain seq x y z
N MET A 1 -24.94 -86.68 -39.08
CA MET A 1 -25.64 -85.43 -38.83
C MET A 1 -26.96 -85.73 -38.14
N SER A 2 -27.07 -85.61 -36.82
CA SER A 2 -28.29 -85.85 -36.03
C SER A 2 -29.34 -84.79 -36.38
N LYS A 3 -30.50 -85.21 -36.83
CA LYS A 3 -31.63 -84.30 -37.07
C LYS A 3 -32.00 -83.63 -35.79
N PHE A 4 -31.84 -82.30 -35.74
CA PHE A 4 -32.27 -81.43 -34.64
C PHE A 4 -33.80 -81.61 -34.45
N GLU A 5 -34.23 -82.28 -33.36
CA GLU A 5 -35.67 -82.45 -33.03
C GLU A 5 -36.21 -81.11 -32.49
N HIS A 6 -36.68 -80.29 -33.40
CA HIS A 6 -37.29 -78.98 -33.08
C HIS A 6 -38.38 -79.03 -31.99
N LYS A 7 -39.13 -80.13 -31.94
CA LYS A 7 -40.25 -80.32 -30.99
C LYS A 7 -39.86 -80.48 -29.55
N LYS A 8 -38.61 -80.90 -29.23
CA LYS A 8 -38.13 -81.06 -27.84
C LYS A 8 -37.33 -79.92 -27.37
N VAL A 9 -36.74 -79.08 -28.21
CA VAL A 9 -35.84 -77.96 -27.88
C VAL A 9 -36.62 -76.65 -27.76
N MET A 10 -37.64 -76.42 -28.62
CA MET A 10 -38.45 -75.20 -28.57
C MET A 10 -39.12 -74.89 -27.23
N PRO A 11 -39.72 -75.88 -26.49
CA PRO A 11 -40.31 -75.58 -25.17
C PRO A 11 -39.30 -75.13 -24.16
N ARG A 12 -38.04 -75.60 -24.20
CA ARG A 12 -36.97 -75.18 -23.29
C ARG A 12 -36.53 -73.77 -23.59
N TYR A 13 -36.37 -73.35 -24.85
CA TYR A 13 -36.05 -71.97 -25.23
C TYR A 13 -37.20 -71.04 -24.89
N SER A 14 -38.46 -71.46 -25.08
CA SER A 14 -39.59 -70.62 -24.63
C SER A 14 -39.68 -70.48 -23.15
N ALA A 15 -39.36 -71.48 -22.35
CA ALA A 15 -39.28 -71.40 -20.89
C ALA A 15 -38.19 -70.45 -20.48
N ILE A 16 -36.99 -70.54 -21.08
CA ILE A 16 -35.88 -69.59 -20.77
C ILE A 16 -36.25 -68.14 -21.15
N ALA A 17 -36.84 -67.94 -22.30
CA ALA A 17 -37.29 -66.64 -22.78
C ALA A 17 -38.35 -66.02 -21.84
N ILE A 18 -39.32 -66.83 -21.38
CA ILE A 18 -40.32 -66.37 -20.39
C ILE A 18 -39.67 -66.01 -19.08
N ILE A 19 -38.73 -66.82 -18.55
CA ILE A 19 -38.00 -66.51 -17.32
C ILE A 19 -37.17 -65.20 -17.44
N MET A 20 -36.45 -65.04 -18.54
CA MET A 20 -35.70 -63.81 -18.83
C MET A 20 -36.60 -62.60 -18.94
N THR A 21 -37.77 -62.73 -19.60
CA THR A 21 -38.75 -61.64 -19.71
C THR A 21 -39.34 -61.30 -18.35
N LEU A 22 -39.62 -62.23 -17.47
CA LEU A 22 -40.10 -62.02 -16.12
C LEU A 22 -39.04 -61.35 -15.28
N ILE A 23 -37.77 -61.74 -15.39
CA ILE A 23 -36.66 -61.08 -14.68
C ILE A 23 -36.48 -59.62 -15.18
N ALA A 24 -36.51 -59.40 -16.50
CA ALA A 24 -36.40 -58.06 -17.07
C ALA A 24 -37.57 -57.17 -16.62
N THR A 25 -38.80 -57.70 -16.63
CA THR A 25 -39.98 -56.96 -16.13
C THR A 25 -39.87 -56.62 -14.62
N ALA A 26 -39.38 -57.57 -13.83
CA ALA A 26 -39.15 -57.36 -12.41
C ALA A 26 -38.07 -56.27 -12.15
N ILE A 27 -37.00 -56.25 -12.94
CA ILE A 27 -35.96 -55.20 -12.84
C ILE A 27 -36.52 -53.83 -13.22
N VAL A 28 -37.23 -53.71 -14.32
CA VAL A 28 -37.87 -52.46 -14.76
C VAL A 28 -38.92 -52.01 -13.75
N GLY A 29 -39.76 -52.94 -13.25
CA GLY A 29 -40.75 -52.64 -12.20
C GLY A 29 -40.08 -52.12 -10.91
N LYS A 30 -38.95 -52.74 -10.50
CA LYS A 30 -38.16 -52.29 -9.37
C LYS A 30 -37.52 -50.92 -9.59
N ALA A 31 -37.03 -50.66 -10.80
CA ALA A 31 -36.47 -49.37 -11.16
C ALA A 31 -37.55 -48.26 -11.13
N LEU A 32 -38.71 -48.50 -11.68
CA LEU A 32 -39.85 -47.59 -11.61
C LEU A 32 -40.33 -47.37 -10.19
N TYR A 33 -40.40 -48.40 -9.35
CA TYR A 33 -40.72 -48.27 -7.92
C TYR A 33 -39.71 -47.39 -7.19
N ILE A 34 -38.41 -47.51 -7.46
CA ILE A 34 -37.37 -46.67 -6.86
C ILE A 34 -37.50 -45.23 -7.35
N MET A 35 -37.75 -45.02 -8.62
CA MET A 35 -37.89 -43.68 -9.21
C MET A 35 -39.15 -42.94 -8.78
N THR A 36 -40.25 -43.64 -8.43
CA THR A 36 -41.52 -43.03 -8.04
C THR A 36 -41.77 -43.09 -6.54
N ALA A 37 -41.94 -44.28 -5.99
CA ALA A 37 -42.36 -44.47 -4.58
C ALA A 37 -41.24 -44.27 -3.58
N LYS A 38 -39.97 -44.43 -3.98
CA LYS A 38 -38.79 -44.20 -3.15
C LYS A 38 -37.99 -42.95 -3.53
N HIS A 39 -38.52 -42.10 -4.40
CA HIS A 39 -37.86 -40.88 -4.88
C HIS A 39 -37.41 -40.00 -3.71
N ASP A 40 -38.30 -39.67 -2.81
CA ASP A 40 -38.02 -38.78 -1.69
C ASP A 40 -36.99 -39.37 -0.72
N TYR A 41 -37.05 -40.65 -0.48
CA TYR A 41 -36.05 -41.35 0.35
C TYR A 41 -34.65 -41.22 -0.27
N TRP A 42 -34.51 -41.49 -1.59
CA TRP A 42 -33.20 -41.42 -2.24
C TRP A 42 -32.73 -39.99 -2.44
N MET A 43 -33.65 -39.03 -2.60
CA MET A 43 -33.31 -37.61 -2.59
C MET A 43 -32.80 -37.18 -1.23
N GLN A 44 -33.42 -37.60 -0.10
CA GLN A 44 -32.89 -37.35 1.25
C GLN A 44 -31.54 -38.03 1.49
N VAL A 45 -31.31 -39.23 0.98
CA VAL A 45 -30.00 -39.87 1.05
C VAL A 45 -28.96 -39.13 0.24
N ALA A 46 -29.31 -38.64 -0.94
CA ALA A 46 -28.45 -37.80 -1.77
C ALA A 46 -28.12 -36.45 -1.09
N GLU A 47 -29.12 -35.82 -0.45
CA GLU A 47 -28.91 -34.59 0.34
C GLU A 47 -28.05 -34.83 1.57
N ARG A 48 -28.20 -35.96 2.26
CA ARG A 48 -27.31 -36.33 3.38
C ARG A 48 -25.87 -36.56 2.92
N GLN A 49 -25.67 -37.09 1.70
CA GLN A 49 -24.33 -37.22 1.11
C GLN A 49 -23.76 -35.87 0.65
N LYS A 50 -24.61 -34.91 0.29
CA LYS A 50 -24.20 -33.52 -0.01
C LYS A 50 -23.82 -32.72 1.24
N ARG A 51 -24.20 -33.13 2.45
CA ARG A 51 -23.90 -32.44 3.69
C ARG A 51 -22.43 -32.46 4.11
N ASP A 52 -21.61 -33.26 3.51
CA ASP A 52 -20.16 -33.29 3.73
C ASP A 52 -19.39 -32.38 2.75
N SER A 53 -20.05 -31.36 2.18
CA SER A 53 -19.38 -30.35 1.36
C SER A 53 -18.54 -29.44 2.24
N VAL A 54 -17.25 -29.39 1.99
CA VAL A 54 -16.31 -28.48 2.62
C VAL A 54 -16.10 -27.28 1.71
N THR A 55 -16.35 -26.09 2.23
CA THR A 55 -16.04 -24.86 1.52
C THR A 55 -14.54 -24.63 1.53
N VAL A 56 -13.93 -24.55 0.34
CA VAL A 56 -12.52 -24.17 0.19
C VAL A 56 -12.45 -22.69 -0.11
N LYS A 57 -11.69 -21.99 0.73
CA LYS A 57 -11.50 -20.54 0.58
C LYS A 57 -10.51 -20.25 -0.53
N PRO A 58 -10.75 -19.20 -1.33
CA PRO A 58 -9.79 -18.69 -2.29
C PRO A 58 -8.65 -17.94 -1.59
N ASN A 59 -7.56 -17.71 -2.28
CA ASN A 59 -6.55 -16.76 -1.86
C ASN A 59 -7.07 -15.35 -2.05
N ARG A 60 -6.90 -14.52 -1.01
CA ARG A 60 -7.25 -13.11 -1.08
C ARG A 60 -6.22 -12.35 -1.90
N GLY A 61 -6.65 -11.51 -2.84
CA GLY A 61 -5.79 -10.66 -3.66
C GLY A 61 -4.93 -9.70 -2.84
N ASN A 62 -3.83 -9.28 -3.40
CA ASN A 62 -2.86 -8.39 -2.76
C ASN A 62 -3.26 -6.91 -2.91
N ILE A 63 -2.72 -6.07 -2.03
CA ILE A 63 -2.74 -4.62 -2.18
C ILE A 63 -1.33 -4.17 -2.52
N LEU A 64 -1.18 -3.54 -3.68
CA LEU A 64 0.09 -3.12 -4.23
C LEU A 64 0.22 -1.59 -4.21
N SER A 65 1.44 -1.08 -4.08
CA SER A 65 1.76 0.33 -4.27
C SER A 65 1.67 0.73 -5.75
N CYS A 66 1.80 2.00 -6.07
CA CYS A 66 1.83 2.48 -7.45
C CYS A 66 2.99 1.88 -8.28
N ALA A 67 4.08 1.48 -7.62
CA ALA A 67 5.23 0.80 -8.23
C ALA A 67 5.14 -0.73 -8.21
N GLY A 68 4.00 -1.30 -7.78
CA GLY A 68 3.79 -2.75 -7.72
C GLY A 68 4.39 -3.45 -6.49
N GLN A 69 4.85 -2.70 -5.49
CA GLN A 69 5.36 -3.27 -4.24
C GLN A 69 4.20 -3.79 -3.38
N LEU A 70 4.40 -4.94 -2.73
CA LEU A 70 3.40 -5.55 -1.85
C LEU A 70 3.20 -4.70 -0.57
N MET A 71 2.03 -4.09 -0.42
CA MET A 71 1.65 -3.36 0.80
C MET A 71 0.88 -4.24 1.78
N ALA A 72 -0.03 -5.07 1.28
CA ALA A 72 -0.70 -6.11 2.07
C ALA A 72 -0.84 -7.39 1.25
N SER A 73 -0.50 -8.52 1.87
CA SER A 73 -0.56 -9.85 1.26
C SER A 73 -1.07 -10.87 2.27
N SER A 74 -1.61 -11.98 1.78
CA SER A 74 -2.02 -13.11 2.61
C SER A 74 -0.89 -14.14 2.63
N LEU A 75 -0.40 -14.43 3.82
CA LEU A 75 0.62 -15.46 4.04
C LEU A 75 -0.01 -16.63 4.78
N PRO A 76 0.35 -17.88 4.44
CA PRO A 76 -0.14 -19.03 5.17
C PRO A 76 0.44 -19.07 6.59
N GLU A 77 -0.44 -19.16 7.56
CA GLU A 77 -0.11 -19.45 8.95
C GLU A 77 -0.69 -20.81 9.34
N PHE A 78 -0.06 -21.49 10.24
CA PHE A 78 -0.42 -22.84 10.63
C PHE A 78 -0.69 -22.90 12.13
N LYS A 79 -1.75 -23.61 12.50
CA LYS A 79 -1.97 -24.04 13.88
C LYS A 79 -1.77 -25.54 13.94
N VAL A 80 -0.92 -26.00 14.81
CA VAL A 80 -0.45 -27.38 14.87
C VAL A 80 -1.08 -28.12 16.03
N PHE A 81 -1.54 -29.34 15.78
CA PHE A 81 -2.29 -30.16 16.71
C PHE A 81 -1.78 -31.59 16.75
N MET A 82 -2.12 -32.29 17.83
CA MET A 82 -1.85 -33.69 18.05
C MET A 82 -3.14 -34.46 18.30
N ASP A 83 -3.39 -35.51 17.54
CA ASP A 83 -4.40 -36.54 17.80
C ASP A 83 -3.73 -37.74 18.51
N PHE A 84 -3.80 -37.73 19.81
CA PHE A 84 -3.21 -38.81 20.62
C PHE A 84 -3.97 -40.13 20.47
N LYS A 85 -5.26 -40.10 20.11
CA LYS A 85 -6.03 -41.30 19.88
C LYS A 85 -5.60 -41.98 18.56
N ALA A 86 -5.36 -41.22 17.51
CA ALA A 86 -4.84 -41.75 16.24
C ALA A 86 -3.43 -42.31 16.40
N LEU A 87 -2.58 -41.71 17.22
CA LEU A 87 -1.25 -42.24 17.58
C LEU A 87 -1.35 -43.63 18.23
N THR A 88 -2.24 -43.80 19.21
CA THR A 88 -2.49 -45.07 19.89
C THR A 88 -3.13 -46.10 18.96
N GLU A 89 -4.13 -45.73 18.17
CA GLU A 89 -4.77 -46.57 17.16
C GLU A 89 -3.77 -47.07 16.09
N ALA A 90 -2.71 -46.29 15.81
CA ALA A 90 -1.62 -46.66 14.90
C ALA A 90 -0.55 -47.57 15.56
N GLY A 91 -0.66 -47.85 16.86
CA GLY A 91 0.31 -48.69 17.60
C GLY A 91 1.67 -48.02 17.84
N ASN A 92 1.77 -46.69 17.79
CA ASN A 92 3.02 -45.94 17.88
C ASN A 92 3.29 -45.38 19.28
N ASP A 93 2.63 -45.85 20.31
CA ASP A 93 2.81 -45.38 21.70
C ASP A 93 4.25 -45.57 22.21
N SER A 94 4.88 -46.73 21.92
CA SER A 94 6.26 -46.97 22.28
C SER A 94 7.26 -46.04 21.57
N LEU A 95 6.96 -45.69 20.32
CA LEU A 95 7.76 -44.71 19.56
C LEU A 95 7.63 -43.31 20.15
N TRP A 96 6.42 -42.95 20.61
CA TRP A 96 6.18 -41.69 21.30
C TRP A 96 6.98 -41.63 22.60
N ASP A 97 6.90 -42.64 23.44
CA ASP A 97 7.62 -42.69 24.72
C ASP A 97 9.15 -42.60 24.53
N ALA A 98 9.69 -43.22 23.48
CA ALA A 98 11.10 -43.14 23.13
C ALA A 98 11.55 -41.79 22.57
N LYS A 99 10.67 -40.99 21.93
CA LYS A 99 11.03 -39.75 21.23
C LYS A 99 10.43 -38.47 21.86
N GLN A 100 9.61 -38.58 22.87
CA GLN A 100 8.94 -37.44 23.50
C GLN A 100 9.90 -36.37 23.99
N ASP A 101 11.01 -36.77 24.66
CA ASP A 101 12.00 -35.80 25.15
C ASP A 101 12.70 -35.07 24.01
N SER A 102 13.00 -35.77 22.94
CA SER A 102 13.61 -35.19 21.73
C SER A 102 12.65 -34.20 21.04
N ILE A 103 11.35 -34.50 21.03
CA ILE A 103 10.31 -33.58 20.51
C ILE A 103 10.24 -32.33 21.38
N CYS A 104 10.18 -32.48 22.72
CA CYS A 104 10.08 -31.37 23.64
C CYS A 104 11.32 -30.44 23.59
N GLN A 105 12.51 -31.02 23.46
CA GLN A 105 13.75 -30.27 23.23
C GLN A 105 13.73 -29.54 21.91
N GLY A 106 13.25 -30.19 20.83
CA GLY A 106 13.09 -29.58 19.53
C GLY A 106 12.09 -28.42 19.55
N LEU A 107 10.95 -28.60 20.24
CA LEU A 107 9.97 -27.52 20.41
C LEU A 107 10.53 -26.36 21.23
N HIS A 108 11.29 -26.60 22.29
CA HIS A 108 11.96 -25.55 23.05
C HIS A 108 12.97 -24.77 22.19
N LYS A 109 13.72 -25.47 21.33
CA LYS A 109 14.66 -24.79 20.41
C LYS A 109 13.94 -23.86 19.42
N ILE A 110 12.74 -24.28 18.95
CA ILE A 110 11.92 -23.49 18.02
C ILE A 110 11.19 -22.37 18.75
N PHE A 111 10.71 -22.62 19.97
CA PHE A 111 9.94 -21.70 20.81
C PHE A 111 10.64 -21.48 22.17
N PRO A 112 11.63 -20.60 22.22
CA PRO A 112 12.46 -20.41 23.43
C PRO A 112 11.70 -19.85 24.65
N GLU A 113 10.52 -19.27 24.44
CA GLU A 113 9.68 -18.73 25.51
C GLU A 113 9.05 -19.80 26.42
N LYS A 114 9.08 -21.09 26.02
CA LYS A 114 8.62 -22.23 26.83
C LYS A 114 9.73 -23.23 26.99
N THR A 115 9.88 -23.74 28.19
CA THR A 115 10.87 -24.79 28.52
C THR A 115 10.46 -26.15 27.95
N ALA A 116 11.44 -27.03 27.71
CA ALA A 116 11.17 -28.39 27.25
C ALA A 116 10.27 -29.16 28.24
N GLU A 117 10.38 -28.88 29.55
CA GLU A 117 9.57 -29.49 30.60
C GLU A 117 8.10 -29.02 30.57
N GLU A 118 7.88 -27.76 30.24
CA GLU A 118 6.52 -27.21 30.04
C GLU A 118 5.86 -27.85 28.83
N PHE A 119 6.56 -27.99 27.71
CA PHE A 119 6.05 -28.73 26.57
C PHE A 119 5.76 -30.18 26.89
N LYS A 120 6.66 -30.85 27.65
CA LYS A 120 6.46 -32.24 28.07
C LYS A 120 5.20 -32.40 28.92
N ARG A 121 5.00 -31.53 29.91
CA ARG A 121 3.83 -31.53 30.77
C ARG A 121 2.54 -31.31 29.97
N HIS A 122 2.57 -30.34 29.05
CA HIS A 122 1.43 -30.01 28.20
C HIS A 122 1.05 -31.17 27.25
N LEU A 123 2.02 -31.85 26.66
CA LEU A 123 1.77 -32.96 25.74
C LEU A 123 1.31 -34.24 26.53
N ILE A 124 1.85 -34.49 27.73
CA ILE A 124 1.40 -35.59 28.63
C ILE A 124 -0.06 -35.38 29.05
N GLU A 125 -0.44 -34.13 29.37
CA GLU A 125 -1.83 -33.81 29.72
C GLU A 125 -2.78 -34.12 28.55
N GLY A 126 -2.42 -33.71 27.32
CA GLY A 126 -3.20 -33.99 26.12
C GLY A 126 -3.34 -35.49 25.85
N ARG A 127 -2.25 -36.26 26.06
CA ARG A 127 -2.27 -37.74 25.96
C ARG A 127 -3.15 -38.37 27.02
N GLY A 128 -3.07 -37.92 28.26
CA GLY A 128 -3.93 -38.43 29.35
C GLY A 128 -5.41 -38.24 29.08
N LYS A 129 -5.77 -37.13 28.45
CA LYS A 129 -7.13 -36.82 27.97
C LYS A 129 -7.54 -37.58 26.71
N LYS A 130 -6.64 -38.33 26.08
CA LYS A 130 -6.84 -38.99 24.77
C LYS A 130 -7.43 -38.03 23.71
N SER A 131 -6.97 -36.78 23.73
CA SER A 131 -7.52 -35.74 22.87
C SER A 131 -7.23 -36.03 21.39
N ARG A 132 -8.22 -35.83 20.55
CA ARG A 132 -8.05 -35.91 19.08
C ARG A 132 -7.58 -34.59 18.46
N HIS A 133 -7.64 -33.48 19.23
CA HIS A 133 -7.33 -32.15 18.73
C HIS A 133 -6.66 -31.31 19.83
N TRP A 134 -5.44 -31.72 20.20
CA TRP A 134 -4.66 -31.05 21.22
C TRP A 134 -3.63 -30.10 20.57
N ALA A 135 -3.75 -28.81 20.84
CA ALA A 135 -2.82 -27.84 20.29
C ALA A 135 -1.40 -28.09 20.80
N VAL A 136 -0.45 -28.33 19.92
CA VAL A 136 0.97 -28.50 20.28
C VAL A 136 1.55 -27.14 20.71
N TYR A 137 1.13 -26.07 20.05
CA TYR A 137 1.48 -24.70 20.38
C TYR A 137 0.21 -23.82 20.34
N GLY A 138 0.10 -22.87 21.27
CA GLY A 138 -1.14 -22.10 21.46
C GLY A 138 -1.42 -21.06 20.38
N SER A 139 -0.36 -20.52 19.73
CA SER A 139 -0.46 -19.49 18.70
C SER A 139 -0.33 -20.08 17.29
N ARG A 140 -0.66 -19.29 16.29
CA ARG A 140 -0.36 -19.61 14.89
C ARG A 140 1.13 -19.40 14.63
N ILE A 141 1.69 -20.17 13.72
CA ILE A 141 3.09 -20.14 13.33
C ILE A 141 3.20 -19.92 11.81
N ASP A 142 4.25 -19.29 11.37
CA ASP A 142 4.54 -19.08 9.96
C ASP A 142 4.99 -20.37 9.26
N TYR A 143 5.12 -20.33 7.94
CA TYR A 143 5.51 -21.48 7.12
C TYR A 143 6.89 -22.05 7.48
N ASN A 144 7.87 -21.20 7.78
CA ASN A 144 9.23 -21.63 8.10
C ASN A 144 9.23 -22.40 9.43
N THR A 145 8.66 -21.80 10.46
CA THR A 145 8.47 -22.42 11.79
C THR A 145 7.64 -23.71 11.70
N PHE A 146 6.58 -23.72 10.89
CA PHE A 146 5.79 -24.93 10.64
C PHE A 146 6.64 -26.06 10.03
N THR A 147 7.52 -25.73 9.07
CA THR A 147 8.39 -26.73 8.44
C THR A 147 9.39 -27.30 9.44
N GLU A 148 9.93 -26.48 10.34
CA GLU A 148 10.80 -26.93 11.43
C GLU A 148 10.06 -27.83 12.43
N VAL A 149 8.87 -27.45 12.86
CA VAL A 149 8.02 -28.27 13.74
C VAL A 149 7.67 -29.60 13.08
N LYS A 150 7.30 -29.59 11.81
CA LYS A 150 6.97 -30.81 11.04
C LYS A 150 8.16 -31.74 10.85
N ALA A 151 9.38 -31.23 10.85
CA ALA A 151 10.61 -32.01 10.73
C ALA A 151 10.97 -32.78 12.03
N LEU A 152 10.32 -32.45 13.16
CA LEU A 152 10.60 -33.11 14.44
C LEU A 152 10.28 -34.61 14.40
N PRO A 153 10.94 -35.43 15.24
CA PRO A 153 10.66 -36.87 15.35
C PRO A 153 9.16 -37.10 15.52
N ILE A 154 8.60 -38.15 14.92
CA ILE A 154 7.17 -38.48 14.86
C ILE A 154 6.37 -37.49 14.01
N PHE A 155 6.47 -36.18 14.18
CA PHE A 155 5.68 -35.18 13.43
C PHE A 155 5.96 -35.25 11.90
N ARG A 156 7.14 -35.70 11.51
CA ARG A 156 7.50 -35.97 10.09
C ARG A 156 6.78 -37.17 9.47
N LEU A 157 6.14 -38.03 10.27
CA LEU A 157 5.36 -39.16 9.77
C LEU A 157 4.00 -38.67 9.24
N THR A 158 3.35 -39.53 8.45
CA THR A 158 2.00 -39.20 7.95
C THR A 158 1.02 -38.96 9.11
N PRO A 159 0.03 -38.09 8.99
CA PRO A 159 -0.92 -37.76 10.06
C PRO A 159 -1.60 -39.00 10.69
N TYR A 160 -1.91 -40.03 9.89
CA TYR A 160 -2.51 -41.30 10.37
C TYR A 160 -1.56 -42.12 11.23
N LYS A 161 -0.25 -41.95 11.10
CA LYS A 161 0.75 -42.69 11.92
C LYS A 161 1.22 -41.85 13.10
N SER A 162 1.33 -40.54 12.92
CA SER A 162 1.85 -39.65 13.95
C SER A 162 0.78 -39.06 14.87
N GLY A 163 -0.45 -38.92 14.37
CA GLY A 163 -1.48 -38.08 14.97
C GLY A 163 -1.22 -36.58 14.81
N PHE A 164 -0.07 -36.18 14.26
CA PHE A 164 0.25 -34.77 14.02
C PHE A 164 -0.53 -34.26 12.82
N HIS A 165 -1.30 -33.20 13.02
CA HIS A 165 -2.07 -32.54 11.98
C HIS A 165 -2.06 -31.02 12.19
N TRP A 166 -2.47 -30.29 11.17
CA TRP A 166 -2.46 -28.83 11.20
C TRP A 166 -3.68 -28.27 10.50
N GLU A 167 -4.01 -27.06 10.88
CA GLU A 167 -4.97 -26.23 10.19
C GLU A 167 -4.23 -25.05 9.56
N GLU A 168 -4.51 -24.78 8.30
CA GLU A 168 -3.95 -23.66 7.54
C GLU A 168 -4.88 -22.46 7.63
N TYR A 169 -4.30 -21.31 7.89
CA TYR A 169 -4.98 -20.02 7.95
C TYR A 169 -4.25 -19.04 7.04
N ASN A 170 -4.98 -18.25 6.30
CA ASN A 170 -4.42 -17.14 5.55
C ASN A 170 -4.36 -15.91 6.45
N ALA A 171 -3.18 -15.58 6.96
CA ALA A 171 -2.97 -14.37 7.73
C ALA A 171 -2.73 -13.18 6.80
N ARG A 172 -3.49 -12.11 7.02
CA ARG A 172 -3.31 -10.87 6.29
C ARG A 172 -2.19 -10.05 6.91
N THR A 173 -1.06 -9.97 6.22
CA THR A 173 0.15 -9.30 6.69
C THR A 173 0.42 -8.04 5.86
N ARG A 174 0.84 -6.97 6.52
CA ARG A 174 1.30 -5.73 5.90
C ARG A 174 2.83 -5.73 5.85
N THR A 175 3.38 -5.66 4.65
CA THR A 175 4.83 -5.78 4.41
C THR A 175 5.61 -4.63 5.03
N TYR A 176 5.01 -3.42 5.04
CA TYR A 176 5.62 -2.21 5.59
C TYR A 176 5.06 -1.85 7.00
N GLY A 177 4.62 -2.86 7.77
CA GLY A 177 4.16 -2.67 9.14
C GLY A 177 2.96 -1.73 9.26
N SER A 178 3.14 -0.58 9.94
CA SER A 178 2.09 0.41 10.18
C SER A 178 1.88 1.39 9.02
N LEU A 179 2.76 1.42 8.02
CA LEU A 179 2.78 2.40 6.95
C LEU A 179 1.43 2.45 6.20
N ALA A 180 0.79 3.63 6.14
CA ALA A 180 -0.55 3.84 5.59
C ALA A 180 -1.60 2.84 6.12
N GLY A 181 -1.40 2.34 7.34
CA GLY A 181 -2.16 1.20 7.87
C GLY A 181 -3.65 1.44 7.96
N ARG A 182 -4.06 2.69 8.22
CA ARG A 182 -5.47 3.05 8.31
C ARG A 182 -6.14 3.15 6.94
N THR A 183 -5.38 3.55 5.93
CA THR A 183 -5.86 3.64 4.55
C THR A 183 -5.86 2.27 3.86
N ILE A 184 -4.78 1.51 3.98
CA ILE A 184 -4.72 0.13 3.46
C ILE A 184 -5.81 -0.70 4.12
N GLY A 185 -5.91 -0.66 5.44
CA GLY A 185 -6.94 -1.36 6.18
C GLY A 185 -6.45 -2.61 6.90
N ALA A 186 -7.40 -3.33 7.48
CA ALA A 186 -7.14 -4.56 8.22
C ALA A 186 -8.33 -5.53 8.13
N MET A 187 -8.04 -6.80 8.47
CA MET A 187 -9.02 -7.86 8.61
C MET A 187 -9.37 -8.08 10.09
N PHE A 188 -10.53 -8.66 10.38
CA PHE A 188 -10.80 -9.25 11.68
C PHE A 188 -10.00 -10.56 11.81
N GLY A 189 -9.10 -10.64 12.79
CA GLY A 189 -8.08 -11.68 12.88
C GLY A 189 -8.56 -13.13 12.79
N ALA A 190 -9.73 -13.46 13.34
CA ALA A 190 -10.30 -14.82 13.30
C ALA A 190 -11.32 -15.05 12.18
N LYS A 191 -11.82 -13.97 11.58
CA LYS A 191 -12.84 -14.00 10.52
C LYS A 191 -12.22 -13.42 9.26
N ASP A 192 -12.45 -14.06 8.15
CA ASP A 192 -12.04 -13.58 6.82
C ASP A 192 -12.95 -12.42 6.36
N THR A 193 -12.99 -11.39 7.18
CA THR A 193 -13.87 -10.24 7.01
C THR A 193 -13.04 -8.97 7.12
N ALA A 194 -13.12 -8.12 6.11
CA ALA A 194 -12.44 -6.83 6.11
C ALA A 194 -13.07 -5.90 7.16
N ARG A 195 -12.23 -5.11 7.83
CA ARG A 195 -12.65 -4.25 8.94
C ARG A 195 -12.77 -2.78 8.54
N PHE A 196 -11.82 -2.26 7.82
CA PHE A 196 -11.77 -0.86 7.38
C PHE A 196 -10.76 -0.68 6.22
N GLY A 197 -10.68 0.54 5.69
CA GLY A 197 -9.73 0.94 4.66
C GLY A 197 -10.04 0.34 3.29
N LEU A 198 -9.05 0.30 2.41
CA LEU A 198 -9.16 -0.28 1.07
C LEU A 198 -9.50 -1.78 1.13
N GLU A 199 -9.03 -2.49 2.19
CA GLU A 199 -9.43 -3.88 2.44
C GLU A 199 -10.96 -4.05 2.47
N LEU A 200 -11.67 -3.11 3.13
CA LEU A 200 -13.14 -3.15 3.22
C LEU A 200 -13.80 -2.64 1.94
N SER A 201 -13.30 -1.53 1.40
CA SER A 201 -13.92 -0.88 0.24
C SER A 201 -13.83 -1.72 -1.04
N TYR A 202 -12.77 -2.51 -1.18
CA TYR A 202 -12.54 -3.41 -2.31
C TYR A 202 -12.65 -4.89 -1.94
N ASP A 203 -13.32 -5.21 -0.83
CA ASP A 203 -13.42 -6.57 -0.32
C ASP A 203 -14.02 -7.54 -1.35
N SER A 204 -15.01 -7.14 -2.13
CA SER A 204 -15.62 -7.96 -3.18
C SER A 204 -14.64 -8.39 -4.27
N ILE A 205 -13.63 -7.55 -4.56
CA ILE A 205 -12.59 -7.82 -5.56
C ILE A 205 -11.47 -8.67 -4.93
N LEU A 206 -11.06 -8.30 -3.72
CA LEU A 206 -9.95 -8.95 -3.01
C LEU A 206 -10.31 -10.35 -2.51
N ARG A 207 -11.55 -10.57 -2.08
CA ARG A 207 -11.98 -11.82 -1.41
C ARG A 207 -11.96 -13.04 -2.33
N GLY A 208 -12.26 -12.86 -3.63
CA GLY A 208 -12.51 -13.98 -4.55
C GLY A 208 -13.81 -14.72 -4.26
N THR A 209 -13.95 -15.92 -4.82
CA THR A 209 -15.15 -16.77 -4.70
C THR A 209 -14.79 -18.13 -4.13
N ASN A 210 -15.51 -18.56 -3.10
CA ASN A 210 -15.28 -19.85 -2.47
C ASN A 210 -15.56 -21.01 -3.42
N GLY A 211 -14.72 -22.04 -3.34
CA GLY A 211 -14.96 -23.33 -3.96
C GLY A 211 -15.74 -24.28 -3.06
N ILE A 212 -16.26 -25.34 -3.66
CA ILE A 212 -16.98 -26.43 -2.98
C ILE A 212 -16.27 -27.73 -3.28
N VAL A 213 -15.88 -28.45 -2.24
CA VAL A 213 -15.24 -29.77 -2.31
C VAL A 213 -16.07 -30.75 -1.52
N HIS A 214 -16.41 -31.89 -2.13
CA HIS A 214 -17.07 -32.99 -1.44
C HIS A 214 -16.07 -34.05 -1.00
N ARG A 215 -16.11 -34.40 0.28
CA ARG A 215 -15.36 -35.53 0.81
C ARG A 215 -16.11 -36.83 0.52
N ARG A 216 -15.56 -37.69 -0.31
CA ARG A 216 -16.10 -39.02 -0.60
C ARG A 216 -15.17 -40.10 -0.07
N LYS A 217 -15.72 -41.00 0.74
CA LYS A 217 -14.97 -42.16 1.21
C LYS A 217 -14.89 -43.21 0.11
N VAL A 218 -13.68 -43.49 -0.38
CA VAL A 218 -13.41 -44.53 -1.39
C VAL A 218 -12.41 -45.52 -0.76
N ARG A 219 -12.83 -46.76 -0.55
CA ARG A 219 -11.99 -47.84 0.05
C ARG A 219 -11.16 -47.40 1.26
N ASN A 220 -11.77 -46.97 2.34
CA ASN A 220 -11.12 -46.51 3.55
C ASN A 220 -10.22 -45.24 3.44
N LYS A 221 -10.24 -44.56 2.30
CA LYS A 221 -9.63 -43.23 2.13
C LYS A 221 -10.70 -42.21 1.82
N PHE A 222 -10.55 -41.01 2.39
CA PHE A 222 -11.36 -39.87 1.97
C PHE A 222 -10.67 -39.22 0.76
N LEU A 223 -11.40 -39.08 -0.34
CA LEU A 223 -10.98 -38.33 -1.53
C LEU A 223 -11.78 -37.03 -1.55
N ASP A 224 -11.07 -35.92 -1.69
CA ASP A 224 -11.67 -34.61 -1.89
C ASP A 224 -11.94 -34.44 -3.39
N ILE A 225 -13.22 -34.41 -3.74
CA ILE A 225 -13.68 -34.21 -5.13
C ILE A 225 -14.10 -32.74 -5.23
N THR A 226 -13.43 -31.96 -6.07
CA THR A 226 -13.75 -30.56 -6.31
C THR A 226 -14.94 -30.44 -7.25
N ASP A 227 -16.07 -29.97 -6.73
CA ASP A 227 -17.25 -29.66 -7.54
C ASP A 227 -17.09 -28.31 -8.24
N THR A 228 -16.69 -27.31 -7.48
CA THR A 228 -16.44 -25.97 -7.97
C THR A 228 -15.09 -25.51 -7.43
N PRO A 229 -14.10 -25.22 -8.27
CA PRO A 229 -12.81 -24.72 -7.79
C PRO A 229 -12.96 -23.32 -7.19
N PRO A 230 -12.19 -22.98 -6.16
CA PRO A 230 -12.15 -21.62 -5.66
C PRO A 230 -11.57 -20.68 -6.73
N ILE A 231 -12.10 -19.47 -6.81
CA ILE A 231 -11.58 -18.43 -7.70
C ILE A 231 -10.88 -17.40 -6.85
N ASP A 232 -9.56 -17.32 -6.98
CA ASP A 232 -8.75 -16.36 -6.24
C ASP A 232 -9.17 -14.91 -6.48
N GLY A 233 -9.00 -14.08 -5.47
CA GLY A 233 -9.23 -12.65 -5.55
C GLY A 233 -8.27 -11.97 -6.52
N ALA A 234 -8.62 -10.78 -6.96
CA ALA A 234 -7.75 -9.96 -7.80
C ALA A 234 -6.97 -8.95 -6.94
N ASP A 235 -5.77 -8.62 -7.39
CA ASP A 235 -4.90 -7.63 -6.76
C ASP A 235 -5.37 -6.21 -7.10
N ILE A 236 -5.30 -5.29 -6.13
CA ILE A 236 -5.52 -3.87 -6.38
C ILE A 236 -4.20 -3.12 -6.36
N VAL A 237 -3.99 -2.27 -7.37
CA VAL A 237 -2.83 -1.38 -7.44
C VAL A 237 -3.28 0.00 -6.96
N THR A 238 -2.74 0.44 -5.83
CA THR A 238 -3.03 1.76 -5.27
C THR A 238 -2.26 2.86 -5.98
N THR A 239 -2.59 4.10 -5.69
CA THR A 239 -1.83 5.26 -6.15
C THR A 239 -0.71 5.65 -5.17
N ILE A 240 -0.66 5.01 -4.00
CA ILE A 240 0.29 5.29 -2.92
C ILE A 240 1.72 4.92 -3.37
N ASP A 241 2.63 5.86 -3.17
CA ASP A 241 4.07 5.67 -3.32
C ASP A 241 4.68 5.40 -1.94
N VAL A 242 5.32 4.24 -1.78
CA VAL A 242 5.87 3.81 -0.48
C VAL A 242 6.95 4.77 0.02
N SER A 243 7.77 5.30 -0.89
CA SER A 243 8.85 6.21 -0.51
C SER A 243 8.33 7.58 -0.05
N MET A 244 7.31 8.10 -0.75
CA MET A 244 6.65 9.36 -0.37
C MET A 244 5.85 9.20 0.93
N GLN A 245 5.20 8.05 1.11
CA GLN A 245 4.44 7.73 2.31
C GLN A 245 5.37 7.66 3.54
N ASP A 246 6.48 6.93 3.44
CA ASP A 246 7.48 6.80 4.51
C ASP A 246 8.12 8.15 4.85
N LEU A 247 8.47 8.95 3.84
CA LEU A 247 8.99 10.30 4.03
C LEU A 247 7.98 11.20 4.77
N ALA A 248 6.72 11.20 4.34
CA ALA A 248 5.68 12.02 4.95
C ALA A 248 5.40 11.58 6.40
N GLU A 249 5.39 10.26 6.66
CA GLU A 249 5.19 9.71 8.00
C GLU A 249 6.32 10.10 8.96
N ARG A 250 7.57 9.93 8.54
CA ARG A 250 8.74 10.29 9.37
C ARG A 250 8.78 11.79 9.65
N SER A 251 8.65 12.64 8.63
CA SER A 251 8.67 14.09 8.80
C SER A 251 7.56 14.58 9.72
N LEU A 252 6.36 13.99 9.63
CA LEU A 252 5.25 14.33 10.49
C LEU A 252 5.48 13.89 11.94
N ILE A 253 5.89 12.63 12.17
CA ILE A 253 6.12 12.09 13.52
C ILE A 253 7.21 12.86 14.25
N GLU A 254 8.28 13.25 13.57
CA GLU A 254 9.37 14.03 14.14
C GLU A 254 8.85 15.37 14.72
N GLU A 255 8.09 16.13 13.93
CA GLU A 255 7.49 17.37 14.39
C GLU A 255 6.45 17.16 15.50
N LEU A 256 5.59 16.12 15.38
CA LEU A 256 4.60 15.81 16.41
C LEU A 256 5.23 15.52 17.77
N LYS A 257 6.35 14.79 17.79
CA LYS A 257 7.13 14.51 19.01
C LYS A 257 7.77 15.79 19.56
N GLU A 258 8.37 16.63 18.70
CA GLU A 258 9.01 17.89 19.08
C GLU A 258 8.03 18.85 19.77
N ILE A 259 6.83 19.01 19.22
CA ILE A 259 5.83 19.96 19.75
C ILE A 259 4.80 19.33 20.68
N ASN A 260 4.93 18.03 20.97
CA ASN A 260 4.01 17.26 21.80
C ASN A 260 2.54 17.40 21.37
N ALA A 261 2.27 17.21 20.06
CA ALA A 261 0.95 17.36 19.48
C ALA A 261 0.07 16.13 19.73
N ASN A 262 -1.26 16.28 19.57
CA ASN A 262 -2.22 15.20 19.79
C ASN A 262 -2.50 14.40 18.52
N VAL A 263 -2.66 15.10 17.39
CA VAL A 263 -3.01 14.51 16.09
C VAL A 263 -2.21 15.20 14.99
N GLY A 264 -1.77 14.45 14.01
CA GLY A 264 -1.13 14.94 12.80
C GLY A 264 -1.67 14.26 11.54
N VAL A 265 -1.85 15.05 10.50
CA VAL A 265 -2.26 14.59 9.16
C VAL A 265 -1.31 15.17 8.12
N ALA A 266 -0.85 14.35 7.20
CA ALA A 266 -0.15 14.80 6.00
C ALA A 266 -0.70 14.06 4.77
N ILE A 267 -1.01 14.79 3.70
CA ILE A 267 -1.52 14.21 2.46
C ILE A 267 -0.73 14.82 1.30
N VAL A 268 -0.25 13.96 0.40
CA VAL A 268 0.40 14.36 -0.86
C VAL A 268 -0.44 13.86 -2.04
N MET A 269 -0.74 14.76 -2.96
CA MET A 269 -1.58 14.47 -4.14
C MET A 269 -0.86 14.92 -5.42
N ASP A 270 -0.90 14.08 -6.43
CA ASP A 270 -0.42 14.42 -7.78
C ASP A 270 -1.38 15.41 -8.44
N VAL A 271 -0.84 16.50 -8.98
CA VAL A 271 -1.66 17.62 -9.48
C VAL A 271 -2.49 17.23 -10.70
N PRO A 272 -1.92 16.68 -11.78
CA PRO A 272 -2.69 16.40 -13.00
C PRO A 272 -3.68 15.24 -12.88
N THR A 273 -3.44 14.28 -12.01
CA THR A 273 -4.25 13.05 -11.95
C THR A 273 -5.19 12.97 -10.74
N GLY A 274 -4.87 13.68 -9.67
CA GLY A 274 -5.57 13.55 -8.39
C GLY A 274 -5.16 12.31 -7.58
N ASP A 275 -4.08 11.62 -7.95
CA ASP A 275 -3.57 10.46 -7.24
C ASP A 275 -3.09 10.81 -5.84
N ILE A 276 -3.58 10.11 -4.85
CA ILE A 276 -3.05 10.20 -3.49
C ILE A 276 -1.76 9.39 -3.44
N LYS A 277 -0.63 10.11 -3.35
CA LYS A 277 0.71 9.51 -3.28
C LYS A 277 1.12 9.15 -1.86
N ALA A 278 0.68 9.96 -0.89
CA ALA A 278 0.85 9.68 0.53
C ALA A 278 -0.36 10.18 1.33
N ILE A 279 -0.73 9.45 2.37
CA ILE A 279 -1.77 9.82 3.31
C ILE A 279 -1.43 9.28 4.69
N VAL A 280 -1.12 10.18 5.61
CA VAL A 280 -0.62 9.88 6.95
C VAL A 280 -1.62 10.41 7.98
N ASN A 281 -1.95 9.59 8.97
CA ASN A 281 -2.88 9.92 10.06
C ASN A 281 -2.28 9.48 11.39
N MET A 282 -1.62 10.36 12.11
CA MET A 282 -0.97 10.04 13.37
C MET A 282 -1.74 10.59 14.56
N GLU A 283 -1.97 9.75 15.55
CA GLU A 283 -2.61 10.10 16.80
C GLU A 283 -1.73 9.65 17.96
N LYS A 284 -1.57 10.52 18.97
CA LYS A 284 -0.78 10.24 20.16
C LYS A 284 -1.51 9.22 21.04
N CYS A 285 -0.86 8.08 21.32
CA CYS A 285 -1.36 7.04 22.19
C CYS A 285 -1.02 7.28 23.67
N PHE A 286 -1.62 6.53 24.57
CA PHE A 286 -1.37 6.60 26.02
C PHE A 286 0.09 6.33 26.43
N ASP A 287 0.80 5.52 25.62
CA ASP A 287 2.22 5.21 25.80
C ASP A 287 3.16 6.31 25.27
N GLY A 288 2.59 7.39 24.73
CA GLY A 288 3.33 8.51 24.15
C GLY A 288 3.75 8.32 22.70
N GLU A 289 3.59 7.13 22.13
CA GLU A 289 3.88 6.86 20.72
C GLU A 289 2.75 7.30 19.80
N TYR A 290 3.09 7.55 18.53
CA TYR A 290 2.14 7.96 17.49
C TYR A 290 1.79 6.78 16.60
N ARG A 291 0.48 6.55 16.41
CA ARG A 291 -0.05 5.46 15.57
C ARG A 291 -1.24 5.90 14.75
N GLU A 292 -1.50 5.22 13.63
CA GLU A 292 -2.70 5.42 12.83
C GLU A 292 -3.91 4.73 13.47
N ILE A 293 -4.73 5.46 14.23
CA ILE A 293 -5.94 4.97 14.89
C ILE A 293 -7.19 5.34 14.10
N HIS A 294 -7.33 6.61 13.69
CA HIS A 294 -8.43 7.12 12.90
C HIS A 294 -7.93 7.67 11.55
N ASN A 295 -8.82 7.73 10.56
CA ASN A 295 -8.47 8.33 9.26
C ASN A 295 -8.88 9.81 9.25
N HIS A 296 -8.18 10.61 10.05
CA HIS A 296 -8.42 12.05 10.22
C HIS A 296 -8.41 12.82 8.90
N ALA A 297 -7.61 12.39 7.93
CA ALA A 297 -7.49 13.02 6.61
C ALA A 297 -8.82 13.13 5.87
N VAL A 298 -9.73 12.16 6.05
CA VAL A 298 -11.00 12.07 5.31
C VAL A 298 -12.24 12.19 6.19
N SER A 299 -12.08 12.05 7.52
CA SER A 299 -13.22 12.04 8.46
C SER A 299 -13.38 13.29 9.29
N ASP A 300 -12.28 14.01 9.58
CA ASP A 300 -12.31 15.12 10.53
C ASP A 300 -13.00 16.36 9.96
N LEU A 301 -14.13 16.67 10.52
CA LEU A 301 -14.90 17.89 10.21
C LEU A 301 -14.44 19.02 11.13
N LEU A 302 -13.36 19.71 10.74
CA LEU A 302 -12.78 20.82 11.50
C LEU A 302 -12.94 22.13 10.73
N GLU A 303 -12.90 23.22 11.48
CA GLU A 303 -12.81 24.56 10.92
C GLU A 303 -11.39 24.80 10.37
N PRO A 304 -11.22 24.95 9.04
CA PRO A 304 -9.90 25.02 8.43
C PRO A 304 -9.13 26.31 8.77
N GLY A 305 -9.84 27.34 9.20
CA GLY A 305 -9.28 28.65 9.49
C GLY A 305 -8.62 29.29 8.26
N SER A 306 -7.46 29.92 8.44
CA SER A 306 -6.83 30.75 7.40
C SER A 306 -6.46 30.07 6.09
N VAL A 307 -6.43 28.73 6.01
CA VAL A 307 -6.26 28.02 4.74
C VAL A 307 -7.51 28.09 3.85
N PHE A 308 -8.66 28.56 4.41
CA PHE A 308 -9.87 28.84 3.66
C PHE A 308 -9.85 30.20 2.92
N LYS A 309 -9.07 31.19 3.41
CA LYS A 309 -9.04 32.55 2.88
C LYS A 309 -8.78 32.65 1.38
N PRO A 310 -7.92 31.83 0.75
CA PRO A 310 -7.77 31.80 -0.70
C PRO A 310 -9.08 31.51 -1.44
N ALA A 311 -9.95 30.64 -0.91
CA ALA A 311 -11.25 30.39 -1.52
C ALA A 311 -12.16 31.63 -1.45
N SER A 312 -12.20 32.30 -0.30
CA SER A 312 -12.97 33.53 -0.13
C SER A 312 -12.53 34.64 -1.10
N LEU A 313 -11.21 34.87 -1.20
CA LEU A 313 -10.69 35.89 -2.08
C LEU A 313 -10.75 35.50 -3.57
N LEU A 314 -10.66 34.20 -3.89
CA LEU A 314 -10.86 33.72 -5.26
C LEU A 314 -12.30 34.01 -5.73
N VAL A 315 -13.30 33.84 -4.87
CA VAL A 315 -14.70 34.16 -5.18
C VAL A 315 -14.85 35.66 -5.49
N ALA A 316 -14.27 36.53 -4.66
CA ALA A 316 -14.33 37.97 -4.85
C ALA A 316 -13.62 38.43 -6.15
N LEU A 317 -12.46 37.83 -6.47
CA LEU A 317 -11.75 38.06 -7.73
C LEU A 317 -12.55 37.56 -8.95
N ASP A 318 -13.15 36.41 -8.84
CA ASP A 318 -13.87 35.77 -9.95
C ASP A 318 -15.20 36.45 -10.27
N ASP A 319 -15.89 36.93 -9.22
CA ASP A 319 -17.09 37.74 -9.35
C ASP A 319 -16.77 39.16 -9.87
N GLY A 320 -15.48 39.57 -9.87
CA GLY A 320 -15.02 40.87 -10.34
C GLY A 320 -15.39 42.03 -9.43
N VAL A 321 -15.76 41.75 -8.16
CA VAL A 321 -16.10 42.81 -7.17
C VAL A 321 -14.84 43.46 -6.59
N VAL A 322 -13.67 42.83 -6.72
CA VAL A 322 -12.37 43.34 -6.34
C VAL A 322 -11.30 42.99 -7.38
N ASP A 323 -10.19 43.77 -7.35
CA ASP A 323 -8.99 43.45 -8.10
C ASP A 323 -7.76 43.42 -7.15
N THR A 324 -6.66 42.92 -7.63
CA THR A 324 -5.38 42.84 -6.90
C THR A 324 -4.81 44.20 -6.51
N THR A 325 -5.26 45.28 -7.14
CA THR A 325 -4.91 46.68 -6.84
C THR A 325 -5.70 47.25 -5.64
N CYS A 326 -6.79 46.61 -5.23
CA CYS A 326 -7.63 47.07 -4.13
C CYS A 326 -6.84 47.14 -2.81
N HIS A 327 -7.17 48.15 -2.01
CA HIS A 327 -6.63 48.36 -0.68
C HIS A 327 -7.72 48.22 0.37
N VAL A 328 -7.36 47.71 1.51
CA VAL A 328 -8.27 47.54 2.66
C VAL A 328 -7.59 48.02 3.94
N GLU A 329 -8.30 48.86 4.68
CA GLU A 329 -7.84 49.35 5.96
C GLU A 329 -8.05 48.29 7.05
N THR A 330 -7.02 47.92 7.79
CA THR A 330 -7.09 46.94 8.90
C THR A 330 -6.84 47.60 10.28
N GLY A 331 -6.60 48.91 10.30
CA GLY A 331 -6.39 49.69 11.51
C GLY A 331 -5.26 49.16 12.36
N CYS A 332 -5.41 49.31 13.68
CA CYS A 332 -4.45 48.85 14.68
C CYS A 332 -4.50 47.33 14.92
N GLY A 333 -5.11 46.52 14.00
CA GLY A 333 -5.22 45.06 14.14
C GLY A 333 -6.37 44.58 14.98
N VAL A 334 -7.32 45.46 15.32
CA VAL A 334 -8.63 45.15 15.93
C VAL A 334 -9.69 45.91 15.18
N TRP A 335 -10.71 45.21 14.69
CA TRP A 335 -11.84 45.79 13.97
C TRP A 335 -13.15 45.25 14.49
N GLN A 336 -14.04 46.12 14.85
CA GLN A 336 -15.37 45.73 15.37
C GLN A 336 -16.32 45.38 14.21
N MET A 337 -16.78 44.12 14.17
CA MET A 337 -17.75 43.63 13.23
C MET A 337 -19.01 43.14 13.96
N TYR A 338 -20.14 43.85 13.79
CA TYR A 338 -21.43 43.50 14.37
C TYR A 338 -21.37 43.23 15.88
N GLY A 339 -20.61 44.08 16.62
CA GLY A 339 -20.48 43.99 18.07
C GLY A 339 -19.44 42.97 18.57
N ARG A 340 -18.67 42.34 17.66
CA ARG A 340 -17.57 41.44 18.00
C ARG A 340 -16.25 41.92 17.40
N ASP A 341 -15.18 41.78 18.17
CA ASP A 341 -13.86 42.12 17.72
C ASP A 341 -13.29 41.06 16.79
N MET A 342 -12.99 41.44 15.56
CA MET A 342 -12.12 40.71 14.66
C MET A 342 -10.68 41.15 14.88
N LYS A 343 -9.75 40.19 15.13
CA LYS A 343 -8.36 40.51 15.46
C LYS A 343 -7.39 39.87 14.49
N ASP A 344 -6.41 40.65 14.07
CA ASP A 344 -5.23 40.15 13.37
C ASP A 344 -4.21 39.63 14.39
N HIS A 345 -3.33 38.73 14.01
CA HIS A 345 -2.37 38.11 14.93
C HIS A 345 -1.36 39.07 15.51
N ASN A 346 -1.11 40.20 14.83
CA ASN A 346 -0.19 41.26 15.27
C ASN A 346 -0.88 42.43 15.98
N TRP A 347 -2.16 42.32 16.41
CA TRP A 347 -2.91 43.38 17.04
C TRP A 347 -2.21 44.03 18.27
N ARG A 348 -1.42 43.26 19.04
CA ARG A 348 -0.62 43.77 20.15
C ARG A 348 0.63 44.55 19.71
N LYS A 349 0.98 44.50 18.42
CA LYS A 349 2.12 45.18 17.80
C LYS A 349 1.71 46.36 16.90
N GLY A 350 0.44 46.81 17.01
CA GLY A 350 -0.07 47.95 16.28
C GLY A 350 -0.77 47.65 14.96
N GLY A 351 -1.01 46.38 14.60
CA GLY A 351 -1.74 46.00 13.39
C GLY A 351 -0.94 46.21 12.11
N TYR A 352 -1.66 46.22 10.98
CA TYR A 352 -1.05 46.35 9.64
C TYR A 352 -1.41 47.65 8.92
N GLY A 353 -2.38 48.43 9.44
CA GLY A 353 -2.89 49.62 8.75
C GLY A 353 -3.54 49.29 7.40
N MET A 354 -3.08 49.99 6.37
CA MET A 354 -3.58 49.77 5.00
C MET A 354 -2.84 48.61 4.29
N LEU A 355 -3.59 47.60 3.84
CA LEU A 355 -3.08 46.46 3.10
C LEU A 355 -3.58 46.46 1.66
N THR A 356 -2.75 46.00 0.71
CA THR A 356 -3.22 45.64 -0.61
C THR A 356 -3.90 44.28 -0.55
N PHE A 357 -4.76 43.98 -1.52
CA PHE A 357 -5.44 42.69 -1.65
C PHE A 357 -4.50 41.50 -1.45
N ALA A 358 -3.36 41.46 -2.15
CA ALA A 358 -2.37 40.40 -2.02
C ALA A 358 -1.78 40.29 -0.61
N LYS A 359 -1.45 41.44 0.01
CA LYS A 359 -0.86 41.48 1.36
C LYS A 359 -1.81 40.96 2.44
N THR A 360 -3.16 40.97 2.21
CA THR A 360 -4.11 40.36 3.14
C THR A 360 -3.87 38.85 3.29
N LEU A 361 -3.47 38.18 2.19
CA LEU A 361 -3.07 36.75 2.22
C LEU A 361 -1.64 36.56 2.71
N TRP A 362 -0.68 37.43 2.31
CA TRP A 362 0.71 37.30 2.76
C TRP A 362 0.83 37.33 4.27
N TYR A 363 0.14 38.27 4.89
CA TYR A 363 0.12 38.44 6.35
C TYR A 363 -1.05 37.72 7.03
N SER A 364 -1.84 36.99 6.25
CA SER A 364 -3.00 36.26 6.76
C SER A 364 -3.96 37.13 7.61
N SER A 365 -4.15 38.40 7.22
CA SER A 365 -5.02 39.31 7.95
C SER A 365 -6.46 38.79 7.99
N ASN A 366 -7.02 38.63 9.18
CA ASN A 366 -8.41 38.30 9.40
C ASN A 366 -9.31 39.48 9.01
N ILE A 367 -8.93 40.67 9.48
CA ILE A 367 -9.65 41.91 9.22
C ILE A 367 -9.69 42.21 7.72
N GLY A 368 -8.55 42.13 7.05
CA GLY A 368 -8.49 42.42 5.63
C GLY A 368 -9.38 41.52 4.79
N VAL A 369 -9.34 40.21 5.01
CA VAL A 369 -10.19 39.27 4.26
C VAL A 369 -11.66 39.42 4.63
N SER A 370 -11.99 39.49 5.92
CA SER A 370 -13.38 39.60 6.36
C SER A 370 -14.04 40.92 5.92
N ARG A 371 -13.31 42.03 5.91
CA ARG A 371 -13.81 43.29 5.36
C ARG A 371 -14.05 43.21 3.87
N ILE A 372 -13.11 42.71 3.08
CA ILE A 372 -13.29 42.55 1.63
C ILE A 372 -14.56 41.76 1.33
N ILE A 373 -14.83 40.69 2.05
CA ILE A 373 -16.00 39.86 1.81
C ILE A 373 -17.27 40.53 2.36
N ASP A 374 -17.23 41.10 3.56
CA ASP A 374 -18.40 41.74 4.17
C ASP A 374 -18.85 42.97 3.37
N ASP A 375 -17.89 43.86 2.98
CA ASP A 375 -18.18 45.06 2.20
C ASP A 375 -18.95 44.78 0.88
N HIS A 376 -18.71 43.60 0.26
CA HIS A 376 -19.33 43.26 -1.03
C HIS A 376 -20.49 42.25 -0.98
N TYR A 377 -20.60 41.47 0.10
CA TYR A 377 -21.59 40.38 0.15
C TYR A 377 -22.53 40.42 1.34
N HIS A 378 -22.43 41.44 2.26
CA HIS A 378 -23.28 41.45 3.46
C HIS A 378 -24.79 41.54 3.14
N ASN A 379 -25.16 42.18 2.02
CA ASN A 379 -26.58 42.27 1.56
C ASN A 379 -27.09 40.97 0.95
N CYS A 380 -26.22 40.14 0.42
CA CYS A 380 -26.56 38.87 -0.24
C CYS A 380 -25.49 37.80 0.03
N PRO A 381 -25.40 37.30 1.27
CA PRO A 381 -24.42 36.32 1.68
C PRO A 381 -24.56 34.99 0.91
N GLU A 382 -25.75 34.68 0.39
CA GLU A 382 -26.00 33.52 -0.49
C GLU A 382 -25.08 33.51 -1.71
N LYS A 383 -24.84 34.69 -2.29
CA LYS A 383 -23.95 34.84 -3.47
C LYS A 383 -22.51 34.43 -3.15
N PHE A 384 -22.02 34.83 -1.97
CA PHE A 384 -20.71 34.42 -1.50
C PHE A 384 -20.64 32.90 -1.31
N VAL A 385 -21.62 32.28 -0.60
CA VAL A 385 -21.62 30.85 -0.35
C VAL A 385 -21.78 30.05 -1.64
N GLN A 386 -22.59 30.50 -2.60
CA GLN A 386 -22.69 29.93 -3.94
C GLN A 386 -21.34 30.01 -4.66
N GLY A 387 -20.62 31.13 -4.51
CA GLY A 387 -19.23 31.27 -4.96
C GLY A 387 -18.30 30.22 -4.38
N ILE A 388 -18.36 30.01 -3.06
CA ILE A 388 -17.61 28.93 -2.40
C ILE A 388 -18.00 27.55 -2.95
N TYR A 389 -19.27 27.28 -3.20
CA TYR A 389 -19.72 26.01 -3.79
C TYR A 389 -19.15 25.83 -5.23
N ARG A 390 -19.04 26.93 -6.01
CA ARG A 390 -18.38 26.90 -7.33
C ARG A 390 -16.92 26.47 -7.24
N THR A 391 -16.21 26.78 -6.15
CA THR A 391 -14.83 26.35 -5.95
C THR A 391 -14.66 24.84 -5.72
N GLY A 392 -15.76 24.09 -5.54
CA GLY A 392 -15.72 22.65 -5.31
C GLY A 392 -15.43 22.22 -3.86
N LEU A 393 -15.19 23.15 -2.93
CA LEU A 393 -14.93 22.84 -1.52
C LEU A 393 -16.07 22.10 -0.82
N HIS A 394 -17.32 22.27 -1.30
CA HIS A 394 -18.51 21.62 -0.75
C HIS A 394 -18.83 20.28 -1.43
N ASP A 395 -18.12 19.94 -2.51
CA ASP A 395 -18.44 18.75 -3.30
C ASP A 395 -18.16 17.48 -2.50
N ASP A 396 -19.03 16.48 -2.69
CA ASP A 396 -18.76 15.12 -2.24
C ASP A 396 -17.71 14.47 -3.12
N LEU A 397 -16.54 14.28 -2.57
CA LEU A 397 -15.40 13.70 -3.28
C LEU A 397 -15.56 12.18 -3.53
N LYS A 398 -16.59 11.53 -2.96
CA LYS A 398 -16.86 10.09 -3.05
C LYS A 398 -15.60 9.25 -2.78
N ILE A 399 -14.92 9.58 -1.69
CA ILE A 399 -13.71 8.88 -1.26
C ILE A 399 -14.03 7.41 -0.96
N PRO A 400 -13.32 6.44 -1.56
CA PRO A 400 -13.59 5.01 -1.38
C PRO A 400 -13.02 4.49 -0.04
N LEU A 401 -13.29 5.20 1.06
CA LEU A 401 -12.87 4.82 2.41
C LEU A 401 -14.05 4.99 3.35
N VAL A 402 -14.39 3.92 4.05
CA VAL A 402 -15.48 3.96 5.03
C VAL A 402 -15.18 4.97 6.14
N GLY A 403 -16.12 5.84 6.44
CA GLY A 403 -15.96 6.94 7.40
C GLY A 403 -15.53 8.27 6.76
N ALA A 404 -15.30 8.32 5.45
CA ALA A 404 -15.11 9.59 4.76
C ALA A 404 -16.38 10.43 4.84
N THR A 405 -16.21 11.72 5.10
CA THR A 405 -17.33 12.68 5.27
C THR A 405 -17.17 13.84 4.29
N PRO A 406 -18.27 14.27 3.63
CA PRO A 406 -18.23 15.47 2.80
C PRO A 406 -18.09 16.74 3.66
N ALA A 407 -17.56 17.79 3.06
CA ALA A 407 -17.48 19.10 3.68
C ALA A 407 -18.89 19.67 3.97
N ARG A 408 -19.01 20.39 5.08
CA ARG A 408 -20.24 21.04 5.51
C ARG A 408 -20.04 22.56 5.54
N ILE A 409 -20.63 23.23 4.57
CA ILE A 409 -20.64 24.69 4.46
C ILE A 409 -22.10 25.12 4.41
N ARG A 410 -22.52 25.89 5.40
CA ARG A 410 -23.91 26.27 5.57
C ARG A 410 -24.33 27.32 4.54
N MET A 411 -25.42 27.08 3.79
CA MET A 411 -26.05 28.05 2.92
C MET A 411 -27.00 28.93 3.78
N PRO A 412 -26.92 30.26 3.65
CA PRO A 412 -27.93 31.15 4.26
C PRO A 412 -29.34 30.81 3.78
N HIS A 413 -30.29 30.74 4.70
CA HIS A 413 -31.70 30.48 4.40
C HIS A 413 -32.57 31.58 4.96
N ARG A 414 -33.50 32.08 4.14
CA ARG A 414 -34.49 33.07 4.55
C ARG A 414 -35.83 32.39 4.81
N ASN A 415 -36.43 32.73 5.93
CA ASN A 415 -37.78 32.29 6.27
C ASN A 415 -38.87 33.00 5.41
N SER A 416 -40.15 32.66 5.58
CA SER A 416 -41.29 33.27 4.88
C SER A 416 -41.39 34.78 5.06
N HIS A 417 -40.77 35.36 6.11
CA HIS A 417 -40.75 36.80 6.39
C HIS A 417 -39.49 37.48 5.81
N GLY A 418 -38.69 36.80 5.01
CA GLY A 418 -37.49 37.35 4.40
C GLY A 418 -36.30 37.51 5.36
N GLN A 419 -36.40 37.01 6.61
CA GLN A 419 -35.35 37.08 7.61
C GLN A 419 -34.52 35.80 7.59
N TYR A 420 -33.22 35.91 7.87
CA TYR A 420 -32.39 34.73 8.01
C TYR A 420 -32.69 33.97 9.30
N ASP A 421 -32.97 32.69 9.22
CA ASP A 421 -33.27 31.82 10.35
C ASP A 421 -32.05 30.97 10.80
N ASN A 422 -31.10 30.78 9.91
CA ASN A 422 -29.89 30.01 10.17
C ASN A 422 -28.58 30.82 10.04
N TRP A 423 -28.65 32.16 9.94
CA TRP A 423 -27.52 33.03 9.61
C TRP A 423 -27.49 34.28 10.49
N ALA A 424 -26.40 34.48 11.20
CA ALA A 424 -26.17 35.69 11.97
C ALA A 424 -25.38 36.74 11.15
N LYS A 425 -25.48 38.01 11.50
CA LYS A 425 -24.66 39.07 10.84
C LYS A 425 -23.19 38.80 10.91
N THR A 426 -22.71 38.15 11.97
CA THR A 426 -21.32 37.74 12.15
C THR A 426 -20.90 36.54 11.31
N SER A 427 -21.84 35.75 10.78
CA SER A 427 -21.55 34.48 10.06
C SER A 427 -20.69 34.73 8.80
N LEU A 428 -21.03 35.76 8.00
CA LEU A 428 -20.27 36.03 6.78
C LEU A 428 -18.80 36.43 7.06
N PRO A 429 -18.48 37.41 7.94
CA PRO A 429 -17.09 37.73 8.27
C PRO A 429 -16.32 36.54 8.84
N TRP A 430 -16.90 35.73 9.72
CA TRP A 430 -16.23 34.57 10.32
C TRP A 430 -16.06 33.43 9.32
N MET A 431 -17.06 33.17 8.47
CA MET A 431 -16.94 32.16 7.40
C MET A 431 -15.83 32.52 6.40
N SER A 432 -15.69 33.80 6.06
CA SER A 432 -14.67 34.24 5.10
C SER A 432 -13.23 33.91 5.54
N ILE A 433 -13.01 33.72 6.81
CA ILE A 433 -11.72 33.34 7.39
C ILE A 433 -11.65 31.89 7.87
N GLY A 434 -12.65 31.07 7.49
CA GLY A 434 -12.68 29.61 7.68
C GLY A 434 -13.24 29.14 9.01
N TYR A 435 -14.04 29.96 9.71
CA TYR A 435 -14.88 29.54 10.83
C TYR A 435 -16.31 29.26 10.36
N GLU A 436 -17.14 28.66 11.17
CA GLU A 436 -18.51 28.25 10.83
C GLU A 436 -18.60 27.32 9.60
N THR A 437 -17.50 26.66 9.23
CA THR A 437 -17.39 25.65 8.18
C THR A 437 -16.77 24.40 8.76
N GLN A 438 -17.08 23.25 8.21
CA GLN A 438 -16.53 21.96 8.62
C GLN A 438 -16.02 21.23 7.40
N ILE A 439 -14.69 21.20 7.23
CA ILE A 439 -14.06 20.74 5.98
C ILE A 439 -12.95 19.72 6.30
N PRO A 440 -13.05 18.49 5.76
CA PRO A 440 -11.98 17.51 5.92
C PRO A 440 -10.68 17.99 5.25
N PRO A 441 -9.50 17.61 5.78
CA PRO A 441 -8.21 17.98 5.19
C PRO A 441 -8.09 17.66 3.70
N ILE A 442 -8.61 16.51 3.27
CA ILE A 442 -8.56 16.10 1.85
C ILE A 442 -9.37 17.04 0.93
N SER A 443 -10.50 17.58 1.39
CA SER A 443 -11.29 18.56 0.61
C SER A 443 -10.55 19.88 0.46
N THR A 444 -9.89 20.34 1.55
CA THR A 444 -9.02 21.51 1.50
C THR A 444 -7.85 21.28 0.52
N LEU A 445 -7.17 20.12 0.59
CA LEU A 445 -6.10 19.77 -0.34
C LEU A 445 -6.58 19.75 -1.79
N THR A 446 -7.74 19.15 -2.06
CA THR A 446 -8.32 19.07 -3.40
C THR A 446 -8.54 20.46 -4.00
N PHE A 447 -8.97 21.43 -3.19
CA PHE A 447 -9.08 22.84 -3.63
C PHE A 447 -7.70 23.43 -4.02
N TYR A 448 -6.66 23.23 -3.19
CA TYR A 448 -5.31 23.71 -3.54
C TYR A 448 -4.73 22.98 -4.75
N ASN A 449 -4.99 21.69 -4.89
CA ASN A 449 -4.67 20.91 -6.08
C ASN A 449 -5.33 21.49 -7.33
N THR A 450 -6.57 21.93 -7.20
CA THR A 450 -7.35 22.53 -8.30
C THR A 450 -6.75 23.88 -8.72
N ILE A 451 -6.31 24.72 -7.78
CA ILE A 451 -5.59 25.95 -8.11
C ILE A 451 -4.27 25.63 -8.83
N ALA A 452 -3.50 24.67 -8.32
CA ALA A 452 -2.27 24.19 -8.93
C ALA A 452 -2.49 23.67 -10.35
N ASN A 453 -3.61 23.01 -10.61
CA ASN A 453 -4.03 22.44 -11.89
C ASN A 453 -4.80 23.43 -12.78
N ASN A 454 -4.50 24.72 -12.67
CA ASN A 454 -5.08 25.80 -13.48
C ASN A 454 -6.61 25.88 -13.40
N GLY A 455 -7.20 25.49 -12.29
CA GLY A 455 -8.66 25.52 -12.05
C GLY A 455 -9.39 24.23 -12.37
N LYS A 456 -8.72 23.21 -12.88
CA LYS A 456 -9.29 21.89 -13.18
C LYS A 456 -9.27 21.01 -11.94
N MET A 457 -10.45 20.63 -11.44
CA MET A 457 -10.61 19.83 -10.24
C MET A 457 -10.61 18.34 -10.55
N MET A 458 -9.65 17.61 -9.99
CA MET A 458 -9.54 16.16 -10.11
C MET A 458 -10.12 15.49 -8.85
N ARG A 459 -10.77 14.34 -9.04
CA ARG A 459 -11.21 13.49 -7.93
C ARG A 459 -9.99 12.84 -7.25
N PRO A 460 -9.87 12.91 -5.91
CA PRO A 460 -8.84 12.14 -5.20
C PRO A 460 -8.96 10.64 -5.50
N ARG A 461 -7.89 10.04 -6.01
CA ARG A 461 -7.84 8.66 -6.46
C ARG A 461 -6.90 7.85 -5.57
N PHE A 462 -7.37 6.69 -5.07
CA PHE A 462 -6.63 5.81 -4.18
C PHE A 462 -6.20 4.50 -4.84
N VAL A 463 -6.93 4.06 -5.86
CA VAL A 463 -6.66 2.84 -6.63
C VAL A 463 -6.63 3.20 -8.11
N SER A 464 -5.62 2.72 -8.81
CA SER A 464 -5.43 2.98 -10.24
C SER A 464 -5.99 1.86 -11.11
N LYS A 465 -5.82 0.61 -10.70
CA LYS A 465 -6.25 -0.57 -11.46
C LYS A 465 -6.40 -1.81 -10.61
N VAL A 466 -7.10 -2.80 -11.16
CA VAL A 466 -7.21 -4.16 -10.64
C VAL A 466 -6.47 -5.10 -11.57
N VAL A 467 -5.65 -5.97 -11.00
CA VAL A 467 -4.81 -6.92 -11.74
C VAL A 467 -5.14 -8.34 -11.30
N LYS A 468 -5.24 -9.27 -12.24
CA LYS A 468 -5.40 -10.70 -11.97
C LYS A 468 -4.45 -11.50 -12.84
N ASN A 469 -3.64 -12.36 -12.23
CA ASN A 469 -2.63 -13.18 -12.93
C ASN A 469 -1.66 -12.35 -13.80
N GLY A 470 -1.34 -11.11 -13.38
CA GLY A 470 -0.49 -10.20 -14.12
C GLY A 470 -1.20 -9.36 -15.21
N GLU A 471 -2.46 -9.63 -15.49
CA GLU A 471 -3.24 -8.88 -16.47
C GLU A 471 -4.16 -7.86 -15.80
N THR A 472 -4.25 -6.67 -16.37
CA THR A 472 -5.18 -5.63 -15.90
C THR A 472 -6.60 -5.97 -16.34
N ILE A 473 -7.48 -6.23 -15.36
CA ILE A 473 -8.89 -6.57 -15.62
C ILE A 473 -9.83 -5.37 -15.47
N MET A 474 -9.41 -4.34 -14.74
CA MET A 474 -10.18 -3.11 -14.55
C MET A 474 -9.23 -1.93 -14.32
N GLU A 475 -9.53 -0.78 -14.89
CA GLU A 475 -8.80 0.46 -14.67
C GLU A 475 -9.72 1.54 -14.09
N PHE A 476 -9.16 2.36 -13.22
CA PHE A 476 -9.81 3.55 -12.69
C PHE A 476 -9.06 4.78 -13.21
N PRO A 477 -9.42 5.33 -14.37
CA PRO A 477 -8.74 6.50 -14.91
C PRO A 477 -8.91 7.74 -14.01
N PRO A 478 -8.02 8.76 -14.11
CA PRO A 478 -8.22 10.04 -13.46
C PRO A 478 -9.55 10.68 -13.87
N GLU A 479 -10.34 11.10 -12.89
CA GLU A 479 -11.67 11.68 -13.11
C GLU A 479 -11.66 13.19 -12.87
N VAL A 480 -12.17 13.94 -13.83
CA VAL A 480 -12.36 15.38 -13.73
C VAL A 480 -13.72 15.65 -13.08
N MET A 481 -13.75 16.18 -11.86
CA MET A 481 -14.99 16.57 -11.18
C MET A 481 -15.55 17.89 -11.74
N ARG A 482 -14.66 18.87 -11.92
CA ARG A 482 -14.99 20.18 -12.49
C ARG A 482 -13.92 20.59 -13.50
N PRO A 483 -14.29 20.90 -14.74
CA PRO A 483 -13.32 21.32 -15.73
C PRO A 483 -12.67 22.68 -15.40
N GLN A 484 -13.41 23.54 -14.70
CA GLN A 484 -12.96 24.87 -14.29
C GLN A 484 -13.77 25.37 -13.08
N ILE A 485 -13.09 25.84 -12.02
CA ILE A 485 -13.73 26.35 -10.79
C ILE A 485 -13.84 27.89 -10.78
N ALA A 486 -13.02 28.60 -11.54
CA ALA A 486 -13.01 30.05 -11.67
C ALA A 486 -12.33 30.45 -12.98
N LYS A 487 -12.48 31.70 -13.40
CA LYS A 487 -11.84 32.23 -14.61
C LYS A 487 -10.33 32.00 -14.60
N PRO A 488 -9.70 31.64 -15.72
CA PRO A 488 -8.24 31.38 -15.78
C PRO A 488 -7.40 32.55 -15.24
N GLN A 489 -7.84 33.79 -15.46
CA GLN A 489 -7.16 34.98 -14.97
C GLN A 489 -7.22 35.06 -13.42
N SER A 490 -8.39 34.72 -12.80
CA SER A 490 -8.56 34.70 -11.35
C SER A 490 -7.67 33.63 -10.72
N ILE A 491 -7.62 32.44 -11.34
CA ILE A 491 -6.71 31.36 -10.92
C ILE A 491 -5.24 31.81 -11.00
N LYS A 492 -4.81 32.42 -12.10
CA LYS A 492 -3.42 32.88 -12.27
C LYS A 492 -3.02 33.94 -11.26
N LYS A 493 -3.91 34.91 -10.97
CA LYS A 493 -3.72 35.89 -9.92
C LYS A 493 -3.56 35.19 -8.55
N MET A 494 -4.42 34.20 -8.24
CA MET A 494 -4.34 33.47 -6.98
C MET A 494 -3.06 32.62 -6.87
N GLN A 495 -2.62 31.96 -7.93
CA GLN A 495 -1.35 31.24 -7.98
C GLN A 495 -0.18 32.15 -7.62
N THR A 496 -0.11 33.36 -8.22
CA THR A 496 0.92 34.33 -7.93
C THR A 496 0.89 34.77 -6.46
N ILE A 497 -0.30 35.04 -5.92
CA ILE A 497 -0.44 35.48 -4.51
C ILE A 497 -0.03 34.35 -3.54
N LEU A 498 -0.39 33.08 -3.83
CA LEU A 498 -0.01 31.95 -2.99
C LEU A 498 1.50 31.69 -3.00
N GLU A 499 2.18 31.89 -4.12
CA GLU A 499 3.65 31.88 -4.19
C GLU A 499 4.24 32.98 -3.30
N GLN A 500 3.69 34.21 -3.37
CA GLN A 500 4.13 35.34 -2.57
C GLN A 500 3.85 35.17 -1.06
N VAL A 501 2.84 34.40 -0.65
CA VAL A 501 2.65 34.03 0.75
C VAL A 501 3.87 33.30 1.30
N VAL A 502 4.52 32.48 0.46
CA VAL A 502 5.72 31.72 0.84
C VAL A 502 6.98 32.57 0.69
N SER A 503 7.16 33.23 -0.44
CA SER A 503 8.39 34.01 -0.71
C SER A 503 8.47 35.30 0.12
N LEU A 504 7.37 36.02 0.35
CA LEU A 504 7.32 37.33 1.00
C LEU A 504 6.56 37.33 2.33
N GLY A 505 5.63 36.39 2.53
CA GLY A 505 4.69 36.39 3.66
C GLY A 505 5.06 35.47 4.82
N LEU A 506 4.03 34.96 5.51
CA LEU A 506 4.15 34.12 6.70
C LEU A 506 4.48 32.64 6.40
N GLY A 507 4.50 32.25 5.14
CA GLY A 507 4.79 30.90 4.68
C GLY A 507 6.26 30.56 4.48
N LYS A 508 7.20 31.45 4.79
CA LYS A 508 8.64 31.32 4.46
C LYS A 508 9.26 29.99 4.87
N LYS A 509 8.86 29.43 6.00
CA LYS A 509 9.42 28.13 6.49
C LYS A 509 8.98 26.90 5.66
N ALA A 510 7.94 27.04 4.86
CA ALA A 510 7.54 26.00 3.93
C ALA A 510 8.26 26.13 2.56
N GLY A 511 8.98 27.23 2.32
CA GLY A 511 9.69 27.50 1.09
C GLY A 511 10.98 26.72 0.96
N SER A 512 11.42 26.49 -0.25
CA SER A 512 12.68 25.84 -0.63
C SER A 512 13.64 26.82 -1.28
N PRO A 513 14.96 26.68 -1.10
CA PRO A 513 15.95 27.39 -1.88
C PRO A 513 16.08 26.84 -3.31
N ASN A 514 15.63 25.61 -3.56
CA ASN A 514 15.87 24.86 -4.79
C ASN A 514 14.71 24.98 -5.81
N PHE A 515 13.50 25.27 -5.34
CA PHE A 515 12.29 25.44 -6.15
C PHE A 515 11.27 26.33 -5.47
N LYS A 516 10.38 26.92 -6.25
CA LYS A 516 9.32 27.77 -5.71
C LYS A 516 8.20 26.92 -5.09
N VAL A 517 7.66 27.41 -3.98
CA VAL A 517 6.51 26.82 -3.28
C VAL A 517 5.39 27.83 -3.24
N ALA A 518 4.16 27.40 -3.46
CA ALA A 518 2.96 28.20 -3.28
C ALA A 518 2.07 27.56 -2.21
N GLY A 519 1.51 28.38 -1.31
CA GLY A 519 0.65 27.83 -0.25
C GLY A 519 0.16 28.85 0.73
N LYS A 520 -0.51 28.36 1.79
CA LYS A 520 -1.10 29.18 2.84
C LYS A 520 -0.98 28.52 4.19
N THR A 521 -0.63 29.30 5.18
CA THR A 521 -0.59 28.94 6.60
C THR A 521 -1.99 29.05 7.22
N GLY A 522 -2.32 28.14 8.13
CA GLY A 522 -3.52 28.17 8.94
C GLY A 522 -3.21 28.08 10.43
N THR A 523 -3.97 28.79 11.22
CA THR A 523 -4.01 28.64 12.68
C THR A 523 -5.43 28.94 13.11
N ALA A 524 -6.17 27.91 13.52
CA ALA A 524 -7.54 28.01 13.99
C ALA A 524 -7.65 27.45 15.41
N GLN A 525 -8.59 27.98 16.19
CA GLN A 525 -8.97 27.38 17.45
C GLN A 525 -9.96 26.25 17.20
N ILE A 526 -9.80 25.12 17.88
CA ILE A 526 -10.72 23.99 17.77
C ILE A 526 -11.82 24.15 18.80
N SER A 527 -13.08 24.16 18.34
CA SER A 527 -14.24 24.19 19.21
C SER A 527 -14.40 22.86 19.96
N LYS A 528 -14.74 22.93 21.23
CA LYS A 528 -15.04 21.76 22.09
C LYS A 528 -16.55 21.47 22.14
N GLY A 529 -17.22 21.57 21.01
CA GLY A 529 -18.67 21.36 20.90
C GLY A 529 -19.47 22.41 21.68
N ALA A 530 -20.40 22.00 22.56
CA ALA A 530 -21.23 22.90 23.36
C ALA A 530 -20.41 23.84 24.29
N GLY A 531 -19.17 23.48 24.62
CA GLY A 531 -18.25 24.30 25.42
C GLY A 531 -17.57 25.46 24.67
N GLY A 532 -17.70 25.51 23.33
CA GLY A 532 -17.08 26.51 22.48
C GLY A 532 -15.56 26.50 22.53
N TYR A 533 -14.93 27.68 22.38
CA TYR A 533 -13.46 27.83 22.30
C TYR A 533 -12.77 28.08 23.65
N LYS A 534 -13.52 28.43 24.71
CA LYS A 534 -12.97 28.98 25.96
C LYS A 534 -12.91 28.00 27.14
N ASN A 535 -13.35 26.77 27.02
CA ASN A 535 -13.33 25.81 28.12
C ASN A 535 -11.97 25.13 28.28
N GLY A 536 -11.23 25.50 29.32
CA GLY A 536 -9.92 24.94 29.67
C GLY A 536 -8.81 25.37 28.70
N ILE A 537 -7.82 24.47 28.49
CA ILE A 537 -6.70 24.72 27.56
C ILE A 537 -7.24 24.76 26.13
N THR A 538 -6.99 25.85 25.42
CA THR A 538 -7.37 26.00 24.01
C THR A 538 -6.60 25.03 23.13
N ASN A 539 -7.32 24.27 22.32
CA ASN A 539 -6.72 23.44 21.28
C ASN A 539 -6.66 24.22 19.97
N TYR A 540 -5.58 24.01 19.24
CA TYR A 540 -5.32 24.67 17.97
C TYR A 540 -5.17 23.65 16.86
N LEU A 541 -5.75 23.95 15.69
CA LEU A 541 -5.44 23.35 14.42
C LEU A 541 -4.43 24.26 13.73
N VAL A 542 -3.19 23.82 13.62
CA VAL A 542 -2.18 24.48 12.80
C VAL A 542 -2.05 23.73 11.49
N SER A 543 -2.02 24.45 10.38
CA SER A 543 -2.02 23.83 9.07
C SER A 543 -1.16 24.60 8.05
N PHE A 544 -0.69 23.88 7.05
CA PHE A 544 -0.15 24.43 5.82
C PHE A 544 -0.68 23.64 4.64
N ALA A 545 -1.26 24.33 3.66
CA ALA A 545 -1.73 23.71 2.42
C ALA A 545 -1.11 24.44 1.24
N GLY A 546 -0.59 23.69 0.26
CA GLY A 546 0.12 24.28 -0.85
C GLY A 546 0.49 23.26 -1.93
N TYR A 547 1.35 23.69 -2.86
CA TYR A 547 1.82 22.87 -3.97
C TYR A 547 3.25 23.26 -4.39
N PHE A 548 3.91 22.34 -5.04
CA PHE A 548 5.29 22.48 -5.51
C PHE A 548 5.59 21.62 -6.75
N PRO A 549 6.55 22.06 -7.62
CA PRO A 549 7.07 23.43 -7.76
C PRO A 549 5.94 24.40 -8.13
N ALA A 550 6.00 25.69 -7.70
CA ALA A 550 4.91 26.64 -7.94
C ALA A 550 4.78 27.08 -9.41
N ASP A 551 5.87 27.07 -10.17
CA ASP A 551 5.94 27.42 -11.58
C ASP A 551 5.50 26.29 -12.52
N ASN A 552 5.69 25.03 -12.12
CA ASN A 552 5.20 23.85 -12.82
C ASN A 552 4.67 22.83 -11.82
N PRO A 553 3.44 23.03 -11.29
CA PRO A 553 2.92 22.23 -10.18
C PRO A 553 2.83 20.75 -10.51
N ARG A 554 3.54 19.94 -9.70
CA ARG A 554 3.54 18.49 -9.82
C ARG A 554 2.82 17.82 -8.67
N TYR A 555 3.03 18.31 -7.46
CA TYR A 555 2.40 17.79 -6.25
C TYR A 555 1.76 18.90 -5.43
N SER A 556 0.61 18.61 -4.84
CA SER A 556 0.02 19.39 -3.78
C SER A 556 0.12 18.62 -2.46
N CYS A 557 0.27 19.36 -1.36
CA CYS A 557 0.40 18.76 -0.04
C CYS A 557 -0.35 19.60 0.99
N ILE A 558 -0.96 18.93 1.97
CA ILE A 558 -1.52 19.54 3.18
C ILE A 558 -0.96 18.87 4.41
N VAL A 559 -0.59 19.68 5.39
CA VAL A 559 -0.20 19.23 6.73
C VAL A 559 -1.11 19.91 7.74
N CYS A 560 -1.79 19.10 8.57
CA CYS A 560 -2.67 19.56 9.64
C CYS A 560 -2.21 18.95 10.97
N ILE A 561 -2.00 19.77 11.99
CA ILE A 561 -1.57 19.31 13.31
C ILE A 561 -2.51 19.90 14.36
N GLN A 562 -3.04 19.05 15.24
CA GLN A 562 -3.85 19.44 16.38
C GLN A 562 -3.00 19.39 17.64
N LYS A 563 -2.87 20.51 18.31
CA LYS A 563 -2.11 20.63 19.55
C LYS A 563 -2.80 21.46 20.60
N SER A 564 -2.47 21.22 21.86
CA SER A 564 -2.96 21.98 23.00
C SER A 564 -2.01 23.13 23.32
N GLY A 565 -2.58 24.29 23.65
CA GLY A 565 -1.87 25.46 24.13
C GLY A 565 -1.00 26.18 23.10
N LEU A 566 -0.38 27.26 23.54
CA LEU A 566 0.57 28.05 22.77
C LEU A 566 2.03 27.57 23.04
N PRO A 567 2.99 27.83 22.14
CA PRO A 567 2.82 28.48 20.84
C PRO A 567 2.10 27.61 19.82
N ALA A 568 1.34 28.22 18.89
CA ALA A 568 0.65 27.55 17.78
C ALA A 568 0.86 28.37 16.50
N SER A 569 1.54 27.81 15.52
CA SER A 569 1.88 28.50 14.29
C SER A 569 1.89 27.51 13.11
N GLY A 570 0.96 27.67 12.17
CA GLY A 570 0.91 26.87 10.95
C GLY A 570 2.16 27.01 10.09
N GLY A 571 2.73 28.23 10.03
CA GLY A 571 3.96 28.45 9.25
C GLY A 571 5.21 27.79 9.85
N SER A 572 5.32 27.75 11.19
CA SER A 572 6.52 27.19 11.86
C SER A 572 6.47 25.69 12.02
N MET A 573 5.29 25.12 12.29
CA MET A 573 5.07 23.70 12.58
C MET A 573 4.70 22.95 11.30
N SER A 574 3.49 23.11 10.84
CA SER A 574 3.03 22.43 9.61
C SER A 574 3.80 22.84 8.35
N GLY A 575 4.31 24.08 8.30
CA GLY A 575 5.15 24.57 7.20
C GLY A 575 6.52 23.88 7.17
N LYS A 576 7.12 23.54 8.33
CA LYS A 576 8.36 22.78 8.42
C LYS A 576 8.15 21.35 7.86
N VAL A 577 7.11 20.65 8.30
CA VAL A 577 6.79 19.30 7.80
C VAL A 577 6.52 19.33 6.29
N PHE A 578 5.78 20.34 5.80
CA PHE A 578 5.56 20.52 4.36
C PHE A 578 6.88 20.71 3.61
N HIS A 579 7.80 21.54 4.13
CA HIS A 579 9.12 21.75 3.55
C HIS A 579 9.89 20.43 3.43
N ASP A 580 9.98 19.66 4.52
CA ASP A 580 10.74 18.42 4.57
C ASP A 580 10.17 17.37 3.58
N ILE A 581 8.83 17.29 3.48
CA ILE A 581 8.15 16.45 2.49
C ILE A 581 8.46 16.92 1.06
N ALA A 582 8.34 18.23 0.79
CA ALA A 582 8.55 18.79 -0.55
C ALA A 582 10.00 18.61 -1.01
N GLU A 583 10.98 18.95 -0.15
CA GLU A 583 12.40 18.76 -0.44
C GLU A 583 12.75 17.30 -0.68
N GLY A 584 12.27 16.38 0.17
CA GLY A 584 12.55 14.96 0.03
C GLY A 584 11.96 14.37 -1.26
N ILE A 585 10.72 14.74 -1.64
CA ILE A 585 10.10 14.30 -2.89
C ILE A 585 10.86 14.85 -4.10
N MET A 586 11.20 16.14 -4.09
CA MET A 586 11.92 16.75 -5.20
C MET A 586 13.34 16.19 -5.33
N ALA A 587 14.03 15.92 -4.21
CA ALA A 587 15.35 15.29 -4.22
C ALA A 587 15.31 13.86 -4.79
N GLN A 588 14.24 13.10 -4.52
CA GLN A 588 14.05 11.77 -5.11
C GLN A 588 13.77 11.85 -6.62
N SER A 589 12.97 12.83 -7.06
CA SER A 589 12.68 13.02 -8.49
C SER A 589 13.92 13.44 -9.29
N LEU A 590 14.78 14.27 -8.72
CA LEU A 590 16.06 14.65 -9.34
C LEU A 590 16.99 13.45 -9.53
N LYS A 591 16.97 12.46 -8.61
CA LYS A 591 17.72 11.20 -8.75
C LYS A 591 17.19 10.33 -9.92
N LEU A 592 15.92 10.45 -10.27
CA LEU A 592 15.29 9.72 -11.38
C LEU A 592 15.43 10.45 -12.74
N ASP A 593 15.45 11.78 -12.72
CA ASP A 593 15.58 12.63 -13.92
C ASP A 593 17.01 12.75 -14.47
N VAL A 594 18.02 12.17 -13.79
CA VAL A 594 19.40 12.06 -14.32
C VAL A 594 19.46 11.25 -15.61
N LYS A 595 18.35 10.70 -16.10
CA LYS A 595 18.30 10.01 -17.41
C LYS A 595 18.32 10.94 -18.64
N ASP A 596 18.05 12.24 -18.49
CA ASP A 596 17.94 13.16 -19.64
C ASP A 596 18.87 14.38 -19.62
N ALA A 597 19.76 14.51 -18.66
CA ALA A 597 20.78 15.55 -18.70
C ALA A 597 21.86 15.18 -19.75
N LYS A 598 21.67 15.68 -20.98
CA LYS A 598 22.67 15.70 -22.03
C LYS A 598 23.89 16.60 -21.72
N ASP A 599 24.12 16.95 -20.47
CA ASP A 599 25.28 17.72 -20.05
C ASP A 599 26.21 16.84 -19.21
N SER A 600 27.34 16.53 -19.83
CA SER A 600 28.67 16.15 -19.30
C SER A 600 28.77 15.81 -17.81
N ALA A 601 27.90 14.92 -17.29
CA ALA A 601 28.21 14.20 -16.07
C ALA A 601 29.45 13.34 -16.34
N SER A 602 30.46 13.46 -15.53
CA SER A 602 31.61 12.55 -15.54
C SER A 602 31.09 11.13 -15.31
N ILE A 603 30.88 10.40 -16.40
CA ILE A 603 30.48 8.98 -16.33
C ILE A 603 31.59 8.26 -15.57
N PHE A 604 31.28 7.83 -14.36
CA PHE A 604 32.23 7.03 -13.57
C PHE A 604 32.29 5.66 -14.20
N VAL A 605 33.36 5.40 -14.95
CA VAL A 605 33.59 4.10 -15.59
C VAL A 605 33.90 3.09 -14.51
N PRO A 606 33.06 2.03 -14.33
CA PRO A 606 33.28 1.03 -13.29
C PRO A 606 34.56 0.20 -13.53
N ASP A 607 35.11 -0.38 -12.47
CA ASP A 607 36.18 -1.40 -12.59
C ASP A 607 35.57 -2.70 -13.12
N VAL A 608 35.82 -3.00 -14.38
CA VAL A 608 35.30 -4.20 -15.05
C VAL A 608 36.27 -5.35 -14.89
N LYS A 609 35.81 -6.48 -14.39
CA LYS A 609 36.59 -7.70 -14.22
C LYS A 609 36.85 -8.36 -15.58
N ASN A 610 37.98 -9.05 -15.69
CA ASN A 610 38.23 -9.98 -16.80
C ASN A 610 37.19 -11.11 -16.77
N GLY A 611 37.02 -11.80 -17.90
CA GLY A 611 36.07 -12.90 -18.00
C GLY A 611 35.31 -12.91 -19.33
N ASN A 612 34.00 -13.06 -19.27
CA ASN A 612 33.15 -13.00 -20.46
C ASN A 612 32.99 -11.55 -20.95
N VAL A 613 33.91 -11.11 -21.85
CA VAL A 613 33.90 -9.73 -22.37
C VAL A 613 32.76 -9.47 -23.32
N LEU A 614 32.09 -10.47 -23.87
CA LEU A 614 30.86 -10.30 -24.67
C LEU A 614 29.69 -9.87 -23.77
N ALA A 615 29.55 -10.50 -22.62
CA ALA A 615 28.53 -10.10 -21.63
C ALA A 615 28.84 -8.72 -21.03
N ALA A 616 30.11 -8.43 -20.79
CA ALA A 616 30.55 -7.11 -20.33
C ALA A 616 30.22 -6.02 -21.33
N ASP A 617 30.47 -6.23 -22.62
CA ASP A 617 30.13 -5.29 -23.70
C ASP A 617 28.61 -5.00 -23.77
N TYR A 618 27.80 -6.06 -23.68
CA TYR A 618 26.33 -5.93 -23.64
C TYR A 618 25.87 -5.03 -22.47
N VAL A 619 26.34 -5.32 -21.27
CA VAL A 619 25.94 -4.55 -20.07
C VAL A 619 26.43 -3.11 -20.14
N LEU A 620 27.71 -2.89 -20.51
CA LEU A 620 28.28 -1.56 -20.58
C LEU A 620 27.59 -0.68 -21.64
N THR A 621 27.26 -1.25 -22.80
CA THR A 621 26.52 -0.56 -23.87
C THR A 621 25.14 -0.15 -23.40
N HIS A 622 24.42 -1.01 -22.66
CA HIS A 622 23.10 -0.68 -22.09
C HIS A 622 23.17 0.36 -20.96
N LEU A 623 24.32 0.48 -20.29
CA LEU A 623 24.60 1.53 -19.32
C LEU A 623 25.10 2.84 -19.97
N GLY A 624 25.17 2.91 -21.30
CA GLY A 624 25.64 4.10 -22.04
C GLY A 624 27.16 4.33 -21.96
N ILE A 625 27.93 3.32 -21.52
CA ILE A 625 29.40 3.40 -21.44
C ILE A 625 30.02 2.94 -22.78
N LYS A 626 30.86 3.77 -23.38
CA LYS A 626 31.52 3.43 -24.65
C LYS A 626 32.51 2.28 -24.45
N THR A 627 32.37 1.23 -25.25
CA THR A 627 33.29 0.10 -25.29
C THR A 627 34.08 0.10 -26.60
N ASN A 628 35.37 -0.24 -26.54
CA ASN A 628 36.23 -0.50 -27.70
C ASN A 628 36.53 -1.98 -27.72
N THR A 629 36.07 -2.69 -28.75
CA THR A 629 36.27 -4.14 -28.89
C THR A 629 37.27 -4.47 -30.02
N ASN A 630 38.04 -5.55 -29.87
CA ASN A 630 38.95 -6.06 -30.91
C ASN A 630 38.38 -7.27 -31.68
N TRP A 631 37.05 -7.44 -31.64
CA TRP A 631 36.33 -8.47 -32.40
C TRP A 631 35.18 -7.86 -33.15
N SER A 632 34.85 -8.42 -34.31
CA SER A 632 33.67 -8.15 -35.09
C SER A 632 32.76 -9.38 -35.01
N GLY A 633 31.56 -9.23 -34.52
CA GLY A 633 30.57 -10.33 -34.47
C GLY A 633 29.33 -9.97 -33.65
N SER A 634 28.20 -10.43 -34.12
CA SER A 634 26.88 -10.26 -33.49
C SER A 634 26.77 -11.19 -32.28
N TYR A 635 25.99 -10.76 -31.27
CA TYR A 635 25.56 -11.54 -30.09
C TYR A 635 24.80 -12.85 -30.42
N ALA A 636 24.54 -13.14 -31.69
CA ALA A 636 23.62 -14.15 -32.17
C ALA A 636 24.01 -15.61 -31.87
N ASN A 637 25.26 -15.91 -31.52
CA ASN A 637 25.73 -17.30 -31.39
C ASN A 637 25.89 -17.79 -29.95
N GLY A 638 25.57 -17.02 -28.94
CA GLY A 638 25.47 -17.46 -27.52
C GLY A 638 26.79 -17.96 -26.86
N ASN A 639 27.87 -18.07 -27.59
CA ASN A 639 29.14 -18.55 -27.05
C ASN A 639 29.89 -17.40 -26.32
N PRO A 640 30.37 -17.62 -25.08
CA PRO A 640 31.12 -16.62 -24.35
C PRO A 640 32.44 -16.26 -25.06
N ILE A 641 32.75 -14.98 -25.17
CA ILE A 641 34.08 -14.49 -25.60
C ILE A 641 34.84 -14.14 -24.34
N TRP A 642 35.96 -14.87 -24.14
CA TRP A 642 36.85 -14.67 -22.99
C TRP A 642 37.92 -13.64 -23.29
N GLY A 643 38.20 -12.77 -22.31
CA GLY A 643 39.18 -11.72 -22.53
C GLY A 643 39.41 -10.83 -21.32
N LYS A 644 40.10 -9.73 -21.56
CA LYS A 644 40.45 -8.70 -20.56
C LYS A 644 39.70 -7.42 -20.78
N ALA A 645 39.44 -6.75 -19.68
CA ALA A 645 38.84 -5.41 -19.66
C ALA A 645 39.90 -4.40 -19.16
N GLU A 646 40.18 -3.38 -19.95
CA GLU A 646 41.11 -2.31 -19.62
C GLU A 646 40.43 -0.97 -19.67
N ARG A 647 40.57 -0.16 -18.63
CA ARG A 647 40.04 1.18 -18.57
C ARG A 647 40.86 2.14 -19.43
N ILE A 648 40.24 2.84 -20.37
CA ILE A 648 40.87 3.89 -21.16
C ILE A 648 40.37 5.24 -20.69
N GLY A 649 41.18 5.95 -19.90
CA GLY A 649 40.79 7.23 -19.34
C GLY A 649 39.55 7.13 -18.45
N ASN A 650 38.73 8.21 -18.43
CA ASN A 650 37.55 8.27 -17.57
C ASN A 650 36.21 8.00 -18.31
N ARG A 651 36.23 7.63 -19.60
CA ARG A 651 35.01 7.60 -20.44
C ARG A 651 34.78 6.33 -21.25
N SER A 652 35.75 5.42 -21.33
CA SER A 652 35.62 4.20 -22.12
C SER A 652 36.39 3.00 -21.55
N ILE A 653 35.96 1.81 -21.93
CA ILE A 653 36.57 0.53 -21.56
C ILE A 653 36.95 -0.18 -22.85
N LYS A 654 38.21 -0.65 -22.90
CA LYS A 654 38.70 -1.53 -23.96
C LYS A 654 38.50 -2.97 -23.55
N LEU A 655 37.75 -3.70 -24.34
CA LEU A 655 37.50 -5.11 -24.16
C LEU A 655 38.34 -5.87 -25.20
N ILE A 656 39.25 -6.72 -24.72
CA ILE A 656 40.24 -7.41 -25.56
C ILE A 656 39.91 -8.89 -25.51
N LYS A 657 39.58 -9.49 -26.65
CA LYS A 657 39.47 -10.94 -26.79
C LYS A 657 40.87 -11.56 -26.66
N GLU A 658 41.04 -12.47 -25.71
CA GLU A 658 42.26 -13.24 -25.57
C GLU A 658 42.12 -14.66 -26.11
N LYS A 659 43.22 -15.16 -26.72
CA LYS A 659 43.28 -16.54 -27.18
C LYS A 659 43.41 -17.43 -25.95
N GLN A 660 42.37 -18.17 -25.64
CA GLN A 660 42.36 -19.13 -24.55
C GLN A 660 43.24 -20.35 -24.90
N TYR A 661 43.94 -20.89 -23.91
CA TYR A 661 44.62 -22.17 -24.04
C TYR A 661 43.63 -23.28 -24.45
N GLY A 662 44.10 -24.28 -25.24
CA GLY A 662 43.24 -25.37 -25.73
C GLY A 662 42.48 -26.09 -24.61
N LYS A 663 41.35 -26.73 -24.94
CA LYS A 663 40.46 -27.39 -23.97
C LYS A 663 41.14 -28.37 -23.02
N GLY A 664 42.32 -28.92 -23.40
CA GLY A 664 43.12 -29.82 -22.57
C GLY A 664 44.11 -29.15 -21.62
N ASN A 665 44.18 -27.81 -21.62
CA ASN A 665 45.18 -27.09 -20.81
C ASN A 665 44.49 -26.19 -19.77
N VAL A 666 45.19 -25.94 -18.65
CA VAL A 666 44.75 -25.06 -17.56
C VAL A 666 44.56 -23.62 -18.09
N PRO A 667 43.38 -22.97 -17.91
CA PRO A 667 43.20 -21.62 -18.36
C PRO A 667 43.85 -20.59 -17.41
N ASP A 668 44.17 -19.42 -17.93
CA ASP A 668 44.49 -18.26 -17.09
C ASP A 668 43.16 -17.56 -16.67
N ILE A 669 42.90 -17.53 -15.38
CA ILE A 669 41.70 -16.92 -14.81
C ILE A 669 41.99 -15.65 -14.01
N THR A 670 43.22 -15.14 -14.06
CA THR A 670 43.63 -13.96 -13.30
C THR A 670 42.83 -12.73 -13.69
N GLY A 671 42.34 -12.01 -12.70
CA GLY A 671 41.47 -10.82 -12.88
C GLY A 671 39.99 -11.13 -13.17
N MET A 672 39.61 -12.41 -13.32
CA MET A 672 38.19 -12.80 -13.52
C MET A 672 37.38 -12.71 -12.25
N GLY A 673 36.07 -12.54 -12.39
CA GLY A 673 35.14 -12.75 -11.28
C GLY A 673 35.03 -14.24 -10.90
N ALA A 674 34.67 -14.54 -9.66
CA ALA A 674 34.54 -15.90 -9.15
C ALA A 674 33.73 -16.83 -10.07
N ARG A 675 32.57 -16.34 -10.55
CA ARG A 675 31.65 -17.11 -11.42
C ARG A 675 32.32 -17.54 -12.74
N ASP A 676 32.96 -16.60 -13.40
CA ASP A 676 33.61 -16.84 -14.68
C ASP A 676 34.86 -17.76 -14.51
N ALA A 677 35.60 -17.55 -13.42
CA ALA A 677 36.74 -18.37 -13.08
C ALA A 677 36.34 -19.84 -12.81
N ILE A 678 35.29 -20.08 -12.04
CA ILE A 678 34.73 -21.42 -11.79
C ILE A 678 34.32 -22.06 -13.11
N PHE A 679 33.55 -21.36 -13.92
CA PHE A 679 33.07 -21.88 -15.20
C PHE A 679 34.24 -22.27 -16.13
N CYS A 680 35.25 -21.43 -16.23
CA CYS A 680 36.46 -21.71 -17.04
C CYS A 680 37.23 -22.95 -16.59
N MET A 681 37.35 -23.18 -15.28
CA MET A 681 38.04 -24.33 -14.71
C MET A 681 37.20 -25.61 -14.80
N GLU A 682 35.95 -25.55 -14.36
CA GLU A 682 35.10 -26.74 -14.27
C GLU A 682 34.67 -27.25 -15.64
N SER A 683 34.49 -26.37 -16.63
CA SER A 683 34.27 -26.77 -18.03
C SER A 683 35.42 -27.57 -18.65
N ARG A 684 36.60 -27.56 -18.00
CA ARG A 684 37.77 -28.35 -18.35
C ARG A 684 38.01 -29.53 -17.41
N GLY A 685 37.10 -29.83 -16.50
CA GLY A 685 37.17 -30.95 -15.55
C GLY A 685 38.09 -30.69 -14.34
N ILE A 686 38.45 -29.43 -14.07
CA ILE A 686 39.25 -29.03 -12.91
C ILE A 686 38.28 -28.60 -11.79
N ARG A 687 38.34 -29.25 -10.64
CA ARG A 687 37.55 -28.83 -9.46
C ARG A 687 38.13 -27.56 -8.85
N THR A 688 37.27 -26.67 -8.35
CA THR A 688 37.70 -25.39 -7.79
C THR A 688 37.45 -25.31 -6.29
N ARG A 689 38.39 -24.66 -5.58
CA ARG A 689 38.23 -24.20 -4.19
C ARG A 689 38.54 -22.72 -4.13
N ILE A 690 37.61 -21.92 -3.58
CA ILE A 690 37.71 -20.47 -3.59
C ILE A 690 37.94 -19.95 -2.18
N HIS A 691 38.86 -19.00 -2.07
CA HIS A 691 39.14 -18.23 -0.86
C HIS A 691 39.07 -16.74 -1.17
N GLY A 692 38.33 -15.96 -0.36
CA GLY A 692 38.17 -14.51 -0.52
C GLY A 692 36.96 -14.10 -1.33
N ARG A 693 36.87 -12.81 -1.67
CA ARG A 693 35.79 -12.18 -2.46
C ARG A 693 36.42 -11.18 -3.44
N GLY A 694 35.76 -10.92 -4.59
CA GLY A 694 36.21 -9.91 -5.53
C GLY A 694 36.64 -10.50 -6.87
N LYS A 695 37.88 -10.25 -7.31
CA LYS A 695 38.51 -10.76 -8.54
C LYS A 695 39.64 -11.71 -8.22
N VAL A 696 39.91 -12.66 -9.10
CA VAL A 696 41.02 -13.64 -8.95
C VAL A 696 42.35 -12.90 -8.98
N ILE A 697 43.09 -13.02 -7.90
CA ILE A 697 44.48 -12.52 -7.80
C ILE A 697 45.52 -13.61 -8.01
N LYS A 698 45.18 -14.90 -7.70
CA LYS A 698 46.09 -16.02 -7.81
C LYS A 698 45.35 -17.33 -8.06
N GLN A 699 45.93 -18.20 -8.85
CA GLN A 699 45.51 -19.59 -9.06
C GLN A 699 46.64 -20.56 -8.78
N SER A 700 46.34 -21.73 -8.18
CA SER A 700 47.36 -22.70 -7.78
C SER A 700 47.91 -23.53 -8.93
N LEU A 701 47.16 -23.67 -10.03
CA LEU A 701 47.62 -24.40 -11.22
C LEU A 701 48.20 -23.42 -12.23
N ILE A 702 49.33 -23.77 -12.83
CA ILE A 702 50.03 -22.92 -13.79
C ILE A 702 49.27 -22.89 -15.12
N PRO A 703 48.89 -21.69 -15.65
CA PRO A 703 48.25 -21.57 -16.94
C PRO A 703 49.02 -22.22 -18.07
N GLY A 704 48.32 -22.87 -19.02
CA GLY A 704 48.92 -23.52 -20.17
C GLY A 704 49.40 -24.96 -19.94
N THR A 705 49.49 -25.43 -18.69
CA THR A 705 49.87 -26.83 -18.39
C THR A 705 48.74 -27.80 -18.73
N PRO A 706 49.05 -29.06 -19.14
CA PRO A 706 48.02 -30.06 -19.42
C PRO A 706 47.17 -30.38 -18.20
N VAL A 707 45.85 -30.46 -18.40
CA VAL A 707 44.90 -30.80 -17.34
C VAL A 707 45.01 -32.29 -16.99
N LYS A 708 45.29 -32.61 -15.73
CA LYS A 708 45.23 -33.99 -15.22
C LYS A 708 43.84 -34.27 -14.65
N LYS A 709 43.25 -35.42 -14.95
CA LYS A 709 41.92 -35.83 -14.46
C LYS A 709 41.91 -35.79 -12.91
N GLY A 710 40.93 -35.06 -12.34
CA GLY A 710 40.76 -34.92 -10.90
C GLY A 710 41.59 -33.79 -10.26
N SER A 711 42.25 -32.93 -11.03
CA SER A 711 43.01 -31.77 -10.53
C SER A 711 42.03 -30.82 -9.75
N ILE A 712 42.59 -30.26 -8.65
CA ILE A 712 41.93 -29.23 -7.86
C ILE A 712 42.71 -27.93 -8.00
N CYS A 713 42.03 -26.83 -8.36
CA CYS A 713 42.61 -25.51 -8.39
C CYS A 713 42.12 -24.69 -7.19
N ILE A 714 43.06 -24.16 -6.41
CA ILE A 714 42.78 -23.20 -5.36
C ILE A 714 42.83 -21.81 -5.98
N ILE A 715 41.78 -21.03 -5.79
CA ILE A 715 41.57 -19.69 -6.36
C ILE A 715 41.50 -18.68 -5.22
N GLU A 716 42.43 -17.74 -5.20
CA GLU A 716 42.43 -16.63 -4.23
C GLU A 716 41.81 -15.40 -4.88
N LEU A 717 40.85 -14.80 -4.18
CA LEU A 717 40.14 -13.60 -4.60
C LEU A 717 40.43 -12.44 -3.65
N ASN A 718 40.49 -11.21 -4.21
CA ASN A 718 40.56 -9.95 -3.46
C ASN A 718 39.79 -8.87 -4.18
#